data_3cf1785ff0c8c84864bde2107bdf5cde
#
_entry.id   3cf1785ff0c8c84864bde2107bdf5cde
#
_cell.length_a   1.000
_cell.length_b   1.000
_cell.length_c   1.000
_cell.angle_alpha   90.00
_cell.angle_beta   90.00
_cell.angle_gamma   90.00
#
_symmetry.space_group_name_H-M   'P 1'
#
loop_
_entity.id
_entity.type
_entity.pdbx_description
1 polymer ?
#
loop_
_entity_poly.entity_id
_entity_poly.type
_entity_poly.pdbx_seq_one_letter_code
_entity_poly.pdbx_strand_id
1 'polypeptide(L)'
;MSGRRGSGRERNPRGSQKRKAEVGLEIIVKTEDESDTLVDSDKDAESSELETRWEWLSDGDLWMVYADEPNNQINQAFSTGKQSVTISPEPRISLQVDLRNMVQKNKKSGYPRPIRLAVKEQDQFFVWQWLSDDETWISYDAKTSIFLETALHTDSKIVSLCLGGKPYTIDLGAMVQKNTQSHYERQIQRCLSVALDATADDENDSVSNGPSSAKRLCGNTSIESGDSESEDSKEHIRTIVLKGKAPVDAECSSKLGKAHVYSEGEEVYDVMLNQTNLQFNNNKYYLIQLLEDDNARNFSVWMRWGRVGKVGQHSLVSCGGDLQKAKDVFQKKFFDKTKNLWTERDDFEKVPGKYDFLRLDYNSTIKEEENIVEVDKPAIVPKVESKLDNSVQELLKLICNLQNMEETVLEMKYDTKKAPLGKLTVEQIRAGYSSLQRIENCIKKQKFGKELVEACNEFYTRIPHDFGLKTPPLIRTVQELVLKVRLLEALGDIQIAVKLASLDLRSHEHPVDRQYRQLHCNLEPLDKKSSEFQLIERYLQSTHGPTHNDYTMTLLNVFCVQKETEDRFREDLPNRMLLWHGSRLSNWVGILSQGLRVAPKEAPITGYMFGKGIYFADVSSKSANYCFTTRDKNVGIILLSEVALGECNELLAADYDAQKKLKGKHCTKGVGRSIPDPQKSIKHEESVVPMGPLIDTGLNNSDGYTLNYNEYIVYDNRQVRMKYLLQVRFNYDSLW
;
A
#
# COMPACT_ATOMS: atom_id res chain seq x y z
N MET A 1 11.47 53.77 -53.30
CA MET A 1 10.45 54.80 -53.46
C MET A 1 9.48 54.71 -52.35
N SER A 2 9.36 55.82 -51.62
CA SER A 2 8.35 56.34 -50.72
C SER A 2 7.81 55.40 -49.67
N GLY A 3 7.94 55.55 -48.42
CA GLY A 3 7.94 56.81 -47.64
C GLY A 3 6.57 57.03 -47.03
N ARG A 4 6.43 56.80 -45.69
CA ARG A 4 5.80 57.76 -44.81
C ARG A 4 5.84 57.36 -43.34
N ARG A 5 6.31 58.33 -42.61
CA ARG A 5 6.38 58.54 -41.16
C ARG A 5 5.00 58.63 -40.51
N GLY A 6 4.92 58.35 -39.21
CA GLY A 6 3.85 58.82 -38.34
C GLY A 6 3.94 58.21 -36.97
N SER A 7 4.66 58.84 -36.15
CA SER A 7 4.41 59.55 -34.89
C SER A 7 4.07 58.62 -33.68
N GLY A 8 4.97 58.70 -32.74
CA GLY A 8 4.91 58.10 -31.41
C GLY A 8 3.80 58.71 -30.51
N ARG A 9 3.41 57.89 -29.55
CA ARG A 9 2.86 58.32 -28.27
C ARG A 9 3.39 57.42 -27.18
N GLU A 10 4.31 57.96 -26.44
CA GLU A 10 4.69 57.49 -25.11
C GLU A 10 3.48 57.37 -24.22
N ARG A 11 3.27 56.22 -23.59
CA ARG A 11 2.41 56.08 -22.41
C ARG A 11 3.23 55.53 -21.27
N ASN A 12 3.48 56.36 -20.29
CA ASN A 12 4.00 56.04 -18.96
C ASN A 12 3.27 54.85 -18.31
N PRO A 13 3.94 53.90 -17.69
CA PRO A 13 3.32 52.93 -16.84
C PRO A 13 3.08 53.53 -15.45
N ARG A 14 1.82 53.72 -15.09
CA ARG A 14 1.44 53.99 -13.71
C ARG A 14 1.66 52.71 -12.90
N GLY A 15 2.65 52.74 -12.01
CA GLY A 15 2.85 51.72 -10.98
C GLY A 15 1.66 51.70 -10.01
N SER A 16 0.93 50.61 -10.00
CA SER A 16 0.02 50.27 -8.92
C SER A 16 0.82 49.53 -7.83
N GLN A 17 1.24 50.26 -6.82
CA GLN A 17 1.67 49.71 -5.54
C GLN A 17 0.47 48.98 -4.92
N LYS A 18 0.48 47.62 -5.01
CA LYS A 18 -0.35 46.78 -4.14
C LYS A 18 0.25 46.88 -2.73
N ARG A 19 -0.41 47.61 -1.86
CA ARG A 19 -0.20 47.52 -0.41
C ARG A 19 -0.44 46.06 -0.01
N LYS A 20 0.61 45.40 0.50
CA LYS A 20 0.48 44.16 1.26
C LYS A 20 -0.28 44.50 2.54
N ALA A 21 -1.48 43.96 2.68
CA ALA A 21 -2.18 43.97 3.94
C ALA A 21 -1.42 43.01 4.87
N GLU A 22 -0.84 43.54 5.92
CA GLU A 22 -0.43 42.80 7.11
C GLU A 22 -1.72 42.28 7.74
N VAL A 23 -1.91 40.95 7.74
CA VAL A 23 -3.02 40.29 8.44
C VAL A 23 -2.53 40.11 9.88
N GLY A 24 -2.86 41.13 10.71
CA GLY A 24 -2.80 40.97 12.18
C GLY A 24 -3.84 39.96 12.64
N LEU A 25 -3.49 39.10 13.59
CA LEU A 25 -4.46 38.27 14.31
C LEU A 25 -5.32 39.23 15.18
N GLU A 26 -6.58 39.44 14.79
CA GLU A 26 -7.57 40.05 15.70
C GLU A 26 -8.12 38.94 16.60
N ILE A 27 -7.84 39.02 17.88
CA ILE A 27 -8.30 38.10 18.91
C ILE A 27 -9.50 38.72 19.62
N ILE A 28 -10.68 38.11 19.51
CA ILE A 28 -11.88 38.51 20.26
C ILE A 28 -12.17 37.39 21.27
N VAL A 29 -11.97 37.70 22.53
CA VAL A 29 -12.37 36.79 23.66
C VAL A 29 -13.78 37.19 24.07
N LYS A 30 -14.74 36.26 23.99
CA LYS A 30 -16.08 36.46 24.58
C LYS A 30 -16.17 35.73 25.90
N THR A 31 -16.30 36.49 26.99
CA THR A 31 -16.76 36.00 28.28
C THR A 31 -18.28 36.11 28.35
N GLU A 32 -18.95 35.17 29.03
CA GLU A 32 -20.42 35.19 29.22
C GLU A 32 -20.83 36.30 30.17
N ASP A 33 -20.65 37.56 29.80
CA ASP A 33 -21.36 38.72 30.31
C ASP A 33 -21.19 39.88 29.33
N GLU A 34 -22.31 40.49 28.98
CA GLU A 34 -22.41 41.55 27.97
C GLU A 34 -21.55 42.78 28.27
N SER A 35 -20.48 42.99 27.50
CA SER A 35 -20.07 44.35 27.00
C SER A 35 -18.84 44.24 26.13
N ASP A 36 -18.94 44.75 24.88
CA ASP A 36 -17.82 44.91 23.96
C ASP A 36 -16.80 45.92 24.54
N THR A 37 -15.70 45.42 25.05
CA THR A 37 -14.52 46.25 25.37
C THR A 37 -13.36 45.84 24.49
N LEU A 38 -12.95 46.75 23.62
CA LEU A 38 -11.67 46.68 22.90
C LEU A 38 -10.54 46.78 23.92
N VAL A 39 -9.78 45.74 24.11
CA VAL A 39 -8.57 45.78 24.94
C VAL A 39 -7.38 46.08 24.03
N ASP A 40 -6.84 47.27 24.18
CA ASP A 40 -5.60 47.75 23.59
C ASP A 40 -4.42 46.97 24.20
N SER A 41 -3.61 46.32 23.35
CA SER A 41 -2.60 45.34 23.74
C SER A 41 -1.27 45.99 24.14
N ASP A 42 -1.27 46.95 25.04
CA ASP A 42 -0.02 47.42 25.65
C ASP A 42 -0.27 47.80 27.13
N LYS A 43 -0.27 46.79 28.01
CA LYS A 43 0.11 46.91 29.43
C LYS A 43 0.16 45.55 30.12
N ASP A 44 1.38 45.17 30.50
CA ASP A 44 1.82 44.38 31.65
C ASP A 44 0.81 43.36 32.26
N ALA A 45 0.76 42.15 31.71
CA ALA A 45 0.46 40.94 32.47
C ALA A 45 1.74 40.09 32.50
N GLU A 46 2.25 39.78 33.68
CA GLU A 46 3.29 38.79 33.89
C GLU A 46 2.82 37.45 33.25
N SER A 47 3.23 37.22 31.97
CA SER A 47 3.05 35.94 31.31
C SER A 47 4.04 34.98 31.93
N SER A 48 3.57 34.00 32.67
CA SER A 48 4.35 32.80 32.89
C SER A 48 4.79 32.26 31.54
N GLU A 49 6.08 32.38 31.20
CA GLU A 49 6.62 31.88 29.95
C GLU A 49 6.35 30.39 29.89
N LEU A 50 5.45 29.95 28.97
CA LEU A 50 5.19 28.56 28.69
C LEU A 50 6.47 27.94 28.14
N GLU A 51 7.02 26.94 28.81
CA GLU A 51 8.17 26.18 28.31
C GLU A 51 7.75 25.38 27.07
N THR A 52 8.50 25.53 25.98
CA THR A 52 8.15 24.94 24.67
C THR A 52 9.30 24.14 24.10
N ARG A 53 8.96 23.09 23.36
CA ARG A 53 9.89 22.18 22.68
C ARG A 53 9.48 21.97 21.23
N TRP A 54 10.45 22.09 20.31
CA TRP A 54 10.22 21.80 18.90
C TRP A 54 10.57 20.35 18.59
N GLU A 55 9.77 19.76 17.72
CA GLU A 55 9.89 18.39 17.29
C GLU A 55 9.80 18.31 15.76
N TRP A 56 10.49 17.32 15.16
CA TRP A 56 10.48 17.10 13.72
C TRP A 56 10.19 15.64 13.40
N LEU A 57 9.51 15.38 12.28
CA LEU A 57 9.11 14.03 11.85
C LEU A 57 10.28 13.35 11.11
N SER A 58 10.73 12.20 11.60
CA SER A 58 11.77 11.38 10.96
C SER A 58 11.22 10.59 9.78
N ASP A 59 12.12 9.93 9.00
CA ASP A 59 11.73 9.10 7.87
C ASP A 59 11.01 7.79 8.30
N GLY A 60 11.07 7.46 9.60
CA GLY A 60 10.34 6.34 10.20
C GLY A 60 9.02 6.71 10.86
N ASP A 61 8.42 7.86 10.50
CA ASP A 61 7.17 8.40 11.09
C ASP A 61 7.24 8.60 12.61
N LEU A 62 8.43 8.74 13.17
CA LEU A 62 8.65 9.03 14.59
C LEU A 62 8.94 10.53 14.77
N TRP A 63 8.34 11.13 15.78
CA TRP A 63 8.66 12.49 16.18
C TRP A 63 9.95 12.51 17.00
N MET A 64 10.88 13.37 16.60
CA MET A 64 12.19 13.51 17.23
C MET A 64 12.31 14.90 17.84
N VAL A 65 12.93 15.00 18.99
CA VAL A 65 13.19 16.29 19.66
C VAL A 65 14.41 16.95 19.02
N TYR A 66 14.38 18.26 18.81
CA TYR A 66 15.61 19.01 18.49
C TYR A 66 16.49 19.09 19.73
N ALA A 67 17.81 18.94 19.54
CA ALA A 67 18.78 19.21 20.59
C ALA A 67 18.67 20.67 21.09
N ASP A 68 19.15 20.95 22.28
CA ASP A 68 18.93 22.22 23.00
C ASP A 68 19.32 23.46 22.16
N GLU A 69 20.48 23.45 21.51
CA GLU A 69 20.94 24.60 20.76
C GLU A 69 20.09 24.89 19.50
N PRO A 70 19.79 23.92 18.62
CA PRO A 70 18.79 24.09 17.55
C PRO A 70 17.41 24.50 18.06
N ASN A 71 16.92 23.90 19.15
CA ASN A 71 15.64 24.25 19.77
C ASN A 71 15.61 25.72 20.21
N ASN A 72 16.65 26.18 20.88
CA ASN A 72 16.79 27.57 21.32
C ASN A 72 16.86 28.55 20.11
N GLN A 73 17.56 28.20 19.06
CA GLN A 73 17.61 28.99 17.81
C GLN A 73 16.25 29.11 17.15
N ILE A 74 15.44 28.05 17.15
CA ILE A 74 14.08 28.04 16.61
C ILE A 74 13.16 28.89 17.51
N ASN A 75 13.23 28.73 18.84
CA ASN A 75 12.46 29.52 19.79
C ASN A 75 12.78 31.03 19.68
N GLN A 76 14.06 31.40 19.59
CA GLN A 76 14.46 32.79 19.40
C GLN A 76 13.94 33.36 18.06
N ALA A 77 13.97 32.58 16.98
CA ALA A 77 13.42 33.02 15.71
C ALA A 77 11.89 33.20 15.77
N PHE A 78 11.23 32.27 16.46
CA PHE A 78 9.79 32.32 16.65
C PHE A 78 9.35 33.52 17.49
N SER A 79 9.97 33.77 18.67
CA SER A 79 9.68 34.90 19.55
C SER A 79 9.97 36.25 18.91
N THR A 80 10.98 36.33 18.01
CA THR A 80 11.30 37.58 17.24
C THR A 80 10.47 37.68 15.96
N GLY A 81 9.45 36.88 15.74
CA GLY A 81 8.55 36.94 14.60
C GLY A 81 9.18 36.61 13.24
N LYS A 82 10.36 36.00 13.21
CA LYS A 82 10.99 35.55 11.96
C LYS A 82 10.17 34.41 11.35
N GLN A 83 10.03 34.44 10.02
CA GLN A 83 9.29 33.39 9.30
C GLN A 83 10.12 32.12 9.02
N SER A 84 11.45 32.21 9.11
CA SER A 84 12.36 31.09 8.94
C SER A 84 13.68 31.29 9.65
N VAL A 85 14.33 30.21 10.02
CA VAL A 85 15.67 30.19 10.62
C VAL A 85 16.52 29.09 9.99
N THR A 86 17.82 29.27 9.93
CA THR A 86 18.78 28.23 9.53
C THR A 86 19.44 27.69 10.78
N ILE A 87 19.37 26.37 10.96
CA ILE A 87 20.01 25.66 12.06
C ILE A 87 21.02 24.64 11.51
N SER A 88 21.98 24.26 12.29
CA SER A 88 23.01 23.26 11.95
C SER A 88 23.10 22.26 13.10
N PRO A 89 22.23 21.23 13.13
CA PRO A 89 22.24 20.24 14.21
C PRO A 89 23.52 19.43 14.26
N GLU A 90 24.24 19.31 13.14
CA GLU A 90 25.54 18.65 13.01
C GLU A 90 26.49 19.46 12.13
N PRO A 91 27.81 19.29 12.23
CA PRO A 91 28.82 20.12 11.52
C PRO A 91 28.72 20.13 9.99
N ARG A 92 27.98 19.16 9.39
CA ARG A 92 27.84 19.04 7.92
C ARG A 92 26.40 19.14 7.44
N ILE A 93 25.45 19.30 8.35
CA ILE A 93 24.01 19.35 8.06
C ILE A 93 23.53 20.78 8.30
N SER A 94 22.98 21.41 7.27
CA SER A 94 22.32 22.73 7.37
C SER A 94 20.87 22.59 6.97
N LEU A 95 19.98 22.93 7.92
CA LEU A 95 18.53 22.85 7.76
C LEU A 95 17.93 24.27 7.75
N GLN A 96 17.01 24.52 6.85
CA GLN A 96 16.18 25.72 6.87
C GLN A 96 14.82 25.34 7.47
N VAL A 97 14.52 25.89 8.63
CA VAL A 97 13.23 25.73 9.31
C VAL A 97 12.33 26.87 8.87
N ASP A 98 11.19 26.51 8.27
CA ASP A 98 10.13 27.43 7.85
C ASP A 98 9.01 27.38 8.89
N LEU A 99 8.95 28.38 9.75
CA LEU A 99 8.01 28.47 10.87
C LEU A 99 6.58 28.79 10.43
N ARG A 100 6.43 29.39 9.23
CA ARG A 100 5.12 29.69 8.66
C ARG A 100 4.43 28.44 8.09
N ASN A 101 5.22 27.58 7.44
CA ASN A 101 4.69 26.37 6.82
C ASN A 101 4.90 25.12 7.70
N MET A 102 5.47 25.28 8.89
CA MET A 102 5.77 24.21 9.86
C MET A 102 6.57 23.06 9.23
N VAL A 103 7.67 23.38 8.53
CA VAL A 103 8.49 22.43 7.79
C VAL A 103 9.97 22.79 7.93
N GLN A 104 10.82 21.80 8.16
CA GLN A 104 12.27 21.93 7.97
C GLN A 104 12.67 21.37 6.61
N LYS A 105 13.68 21.97 5.96
CA LYS A 105 14.27 21.51 4.69
C LYS A 105 15.77 21.42 4.80
N ASN A 106 16.33 20.29 4.41
CA ASN A 106 17.77 20.16 4.26
C ASN A 106 18.23 21.01 3.06
N LYS A 107 19.15 21.95 3.30
CA LYS A 107 19.62 22.89 2.25
C LYS A 107 20.34 22.18 1.10
N LYS A 108 20.92 21.01 1.33
CA LYS A 108 21.67 20.25 0.32
C LYS A 108 20.76 19.36 -0.51
N SER A 109 19.81 18.63 0.12
CA SER A 109 18.90 17.70 -0.57
C SER A 109 17.55 18.33 -0.95
N GLY A 110 17.17 19.45 -0.32
CA GLY A 110 15.86 20.08 -0.49
C GLY A 110 14.70 19.30 0.12
N TYR A 111 14.98 18.17 0.79
CA TYR A 111 13.95 17.27 1.34
C TYR A 111 13.24 17.94 2.53
N PRO A 112 11.88 18.07 2.49
CA PRO A 112 11.10 18.69 3.55
C PRO A 112 10.64 17.65 4.57
N ARG A 113 10.66 18.01 5.87
CA ARG A 113 10.08 17.23 6.96
C ARG A 113 9.18 18.13 7.80
N PRO A 114 7.98 17.69 8.22
CA PRO A 114 7.12 18.42 9.13
C PRO A 114 7.81 18.70 10.47
N ILE A 115 7.46 19.85 11.07
CA ILE A 115 7.82 20.20 12.44
C ILE A 115 6.56 20.54 13.23
N ARG A 116 6.61 20.42 14.56
CA ARG A 116 5.53 20.82 15.45
C ARG A 116 6.07 21.40 16.74
N LEU A 117 5.22 22.14 17.47
CA LEU A 117 5.50 22.66 18.78
C LEU A 117 4.80 21.82 19.83
N ALA A 118 5.51 21.42 20.86
CA ALA A 118 4.97 20.83 22.09
C ALA A 118 5.11 21.84 23.23
N VAL A 119 4.09 21.97 24.08
CA VAL A 119 4.05 22.87 25.22
C VAL A 119 4.12 22.07 26.51
N LYS A 120 4.93 22.51 27.45
CA LYS A 120 5.14 21.84 28.74
C LYS A 120 4.07 22.21 29.75
N GLU A 121 3.49 21.20 30.39
CA GLU A 121 2.66 21.34 31.56
C GLU A 121 3.16 20.35 32.61
N GLN A 122 3.50 20.85 33.79
CA GLN A 122 4.20 20.12 34.83
C GLN A 122 5.54 19.53 34.26
N ASP A 123 5.68 18.21 34.21
CA ASP A 123 6.88 17.54 33.67
C ASP A 123 6.63 16.84 32.35
N GLN A 124 5.54 17.16 31.63
CA GLN A 124 5.13 16.53 30.40
C GLN A 124 4.92 17.55 29.27
N PHE A 125 5.17 17.11 28.03
CA PHE A 125 4.96 17.91 26.85
C PHE A 125 3.70 17.49 26.10
N PHE A 126 2.87 18.45 25.69
CA PHE A 126 1.60 18.22 24.99
C PHE A 126 1.58 18.91 23.64
N VAL A 127 0.87 18.28 22.68
CA VAL A 127 0.69 18.77 21.30
C VAL A 127 -0.79 18.95 21.01
N TRP A 128 -1.14 20.11 20.44
CA TRP A 128 -2.49 20.37 19.95
C TRP A 128 -2.65 19.93 18.50
N GLN A 129 -3.72 19.19 18.21
CA GLN A 129 -4.01 18.63 16.89
C GLN A 129 -5.50 18.75 16.57
N TRP A 130 -5.81 18.78 15.29
CA TRP A 130 -7.18 18.74 14.77
C TRP A 130 -7.32 17.57 13.79
N LEU A 131 -8.51 16.95 13.76
CA LEU A 131 -8.81 15.82 12.89
C LEU A 131 -9.12 16.32 11.49
N SER A 132 -8.35 15.90 10.51
CA SER A 132 -8.56 16.24 9.10
C SER A 132 -9.65 15.35 8.47
N ASP A 133 -10.06 15.70 7.23
CA ASP A 133 -11.12 14.97 6.51
C ASP A 133 -10.69 13.55 6.07
N ASP A 134 -9.41 13.22 6.18
CA ASP A 134 -8.82 11.89 5.90
C ASP A 134 -8.49 11.13 7.21
N GLU A 135 -9.15 11.51 8.30
CA GLU A 135 -9.00 10.89 9.64
C GLU A 135 -7.58 10.94 10.22
N THR A 136 -6.74 11.84 9.70
CA THR A 136 -5.40 12.07 10.23
C THR A 136 -5.36 13.24 11.21
N TRP A 137 -4.62 13.09 12.31
CA TRP A 137 -4.41 14.17 13.26
C TRP A 137 -3.31 15.09 12.77
N ILE A 138 -3.66 16.35 12.52
CA ILE A 138 -2.74 17.40 12.03
C ILE A 138 -2.44 18.35 13.18
N SER A 139 -1.15 18.58 13.45
CA SER A 139 -0.73 19.54 14.48
C SER A 139 -1.07 20.98 14.05
N TYR A 140 -1.56 21.78 15.00
CA TYR A 140 -1.73 23.20 14.79
C TYR A 140 -0.37 23.90 14.61
N ASP A 141 -0.38 25.06 13.99
CA ASP A 141 0.81 25.92 13.97
C ASP A 141 1.19 26.38 15.41
N ALA A 142 2.43 26.83 15.56
CA ALA A 142 2.97 27.13 16.88
C ALA A 142 2.20 28.23 17.63
N LYS A 143 1.75 29.28 16.92
CA LYS A 143 0.98 30.38 17.55
C LYS A 143 -0.38 29.90 18.03
N THR A 144 -1.06 29.12 17.22
CA THR A 144 -2.35 28.53 17.58
C THR A 144 -2.20 27.55 18.75
N SER A 145 -1.14 26.73 18.79
CA SER A 145 -0.88 25.80 19.90
C SER A 145 -0.67 26.53 21.22
N ILE A 146 0.14 27.60 21.24
CA ILE A 146 0.35 28.43 22.44
C ILE A 146 -0.95 29.10 22.87
N PHE A 147 -1.71 29.63 21.92
CA PHE A 147 -2.99 30.31 22.22
C PHE A 147 -4.00 29.35 22.85
N LEU A 148 -4.15 28.13 22.31
CA LEU A 148 -5.04 27.11 22.86
C LEU A 148 -4.60 26.67 24.26
N GLU A 149 -3.31 26.52 24.47
CA GLU A 149 -2.75 26.17 25.77
C GLU A 149 -3.01 27.29 26.81
N THR A 150 -2.76 28.53 26.44
CA THR A 150 -3.04 29.69 27.31
C THR A 150 -4.53 29.79 27.64
N ALA A 151 -5.40 29.56 26.63
CA ALA A 151 -6.85 29.59 26.82
C ALA A 151 -7.32 28.47 27.79
N LEU A 152 -6.71 27.30 27.70
CA LEU A 152 -6.99 26.19 28.63
C LEU A 152 -6.61 26.55 30.08
N HIS A 153 -5.46 27.19 30.28
CA HIS A 153 -5.01 27.61 31.62
C HIS A 153 -5.80 28.80 32.20
N THR A 154 -6.45 29.58 31.34
CA THR A 154 -7.33 30.68 31.76
C THR A 154 -8.80 30.30 31.92
N ASP A 155 -9.09 28.99 31.89
CA ASP A 155 -10.43 28.39 32.00
C ASP A 155 -11.45 28.91 30.98
N SER A 156 -10.93 29.35 29.81
CA SER A 156 -11.74 29.83 28.70
C SER A 156 -12.32 28.65 27.93
N LYS A 157 -13.63 28.41 28.08
CA LYS A 157 -14.28 27.25 27.42
C LYS A 157 -14.41 27.40 25.92
N ILE A 158 -14.62 28.62 25.42
CA ILE A 158 -14.86 28.89 23.99
C ILE A 158 -13.94 30.04 23.55
N VAL A 159 -13.17 29.81 22.49
CA VAL A 159 -12.28 30.81 21.89
C VAL A 159 -12.53 30.96 20.41
N SER A 160 -12.38 32.19 19.90
CA SER A 160 -12.52 32.51 18.46
C SER A 160 -11.18 32.88 17.86
N LEU A 161 -10.85 32.31 16.70
CA LEU A 161 -9.57 32.54 16.01
C LEU A 161 -9.72 32.42 14.48
N CYS A 162 -8.73 32.95 13.76
CA CYS A 162 -8.71 32.88 12.30
C CYS A 162 -7.62 31.94 11.81
N LEU A 163 -7.99 30.81 11.20
CA LEU A 163 -7.07 29.81 10.63
C LEU A 163 -7.08 29.89 9.12
N GLY A 164 -5.92 30.17 8.52
CA GLY A 164 -5.79 30.28 7.07
C GLY A 164 -6.73 31.30 6.42
N GLY A 165 -7.06 32.38 7.11
CA GLY A 165 -7.95 33.44 6.65
C GLY A 165 -9.45 33.14 6.81
N LYS A 166 -9.81 32.06 7.51
CA LYS A 166 -11.22 31.71 7.81
C LYS A 166 -11.48 31.75 9.30
N PRO A 167 -12.65 32.28 9.73
CA PRO A 167 -13.00 32.39 11.13
C PRO A 167 -13.49 31.05 11.69
N TYR A 168 -12.97 30.67 12.88
CA TYR A 168 -13.35 29.50 13.62
C TYR A 168 -13.65 29.83 15.08
N THR A 169 -14.57 29.08 15.65
CA THR A 169 -14.79 29.00 17.09
C THR A 169 -14.30 27.62 17.57
N ILE A 170 -13.50 27.61 18.64
CA ILE A 170 -13.03 26.38 19.26
C ILE A 170 -13.66 26.26 20.64
N ASP A 171 -14.37 25.16 20.86
CA ASP A 171 -14.90 24.76 22.15
C ASP A 171 -13.91 23.79 22.81
N LEU A 172 -13.18 24.26 23.83
CA LEU A 172 -12.19 23.50 24.57
C LEU A 172 -12.83 22.49 25.53
N GLY A 173 -14.08 22.70 25.93
CA GLY A 173 -14.84 21.75 26.74
C GLY A 173 -15.36 20.56 25.93
N ALA A 174 -15.88 20.84 24.74
CA ALA A 174 -16.33 19.79 23.79
C ALA A 174 -15.22 19.25 22.90
N MET A 175 -14.03 19.83 22.93
CA MET A 175 -12.88 19.50 22.07
C MET A 175 -13.21 19.51 20.57
N VAL A 176 -13.86 20.60 20.11
CA VAL A 176 -14.32 20.78 18.73
C VAL A 176 -13.95 22.14 18.20
N GLN A 177 -13.44 22.21 16.95
CA GLN A 177 -13.36 23.45 16.19
C GLN A 177 -14.52 23.54 15.18
N LYS A 178 -15.16 24.71 15.11
CA LYS A 178 -16.29 24.99 14.22
C LYS A 178 -15.99 26.18 13.33
N ASN A 179 -16.11 26.00 12.02
CA ASN A 179 -16.02 27.14 11.11
C ASN A 179 -17.29 27.98 11.22
N THR A 180 -17.16 29.27 11.52
CA THR A 180 -18.34 30.15 11.79
C THR A 180 -19.16 30.48 10.53
N GLN A 181 -18.58 30.30 9.33
CA GLN A 181 -19.28 30.56 8.07
C GLN A 181 -19.95 29.33 7.47
N SER A 182 -19.25 28.17 7.51
CA SER A 182 -19.77 26.91 6.94
C SER A 182 -20.46 26.02 7.97
N HIS A 183 -20.35 26.36 9.25
CA HIS A 183 -20.79 25.54 10.39
C HIS A 183 -20.22 24.13 10.44
N TYR A 184 -19.16 23.88 9.66
CA TYR A 184 -18.48 22.60 9.66
C TYR A 184 -17.66 22.42 10.92
N GLU A 185 -17.82 21.28 11.60
CA GLU A 185 -17.16 20.95 12.86
C GLU A 185 -16.08 19.88 12.65
N ARG A 186 -14.99 19.98 13.41
CA ARG A 186 -13.92 19.00 13.47
C ARG A 186 -13.50 18.76 14.91
N GLN A 187 -13.16 17.55 15.22
CA GLN A 187 -12.59 17.22 16.51
C GLN A 187 -11.18 17.81 16.65
N ILE A 188 -10.85 18.22 17.85
CA ILE A 188 -9.51 18.61 18.24
C ILE A 188 -9.07 17.76 19.45
N GLN A 189 -7.77 17.64 19.63
CA GLN A 189 -7.21 16.95 20.79
C GLN A 189 -5.96 17.65 21.30
N ARG A 190 -5.74 17.51 22.61
CA ARG A 190 -4.49 17.80 23.29
C ARG A 190 -3.92 16.48 23.74
N CYS A 191 -2.82 16.03 23.14
CA CYS A 191 -2.25 14.72 23.41
C CYS A 191 -0.82 14.83 23.94
N LEU A 192 -0.42 13.86 24.76
CA LEU A 192 0.96 13.75 25.24
C LEU A 192 1.92 13.54 24.07
N SER A 193 3.02 14.31 24.06
CA SER A 193 4.07 14.10 23.06
C SER A 193 4.93 12.89 23.42
N VAL A 194 5.06 11.93 22.52
CA VAL A 194 5.92 10.73 22.61
C VAL A 194 7.16 10.88 21.73
N ALA A 195 7.72 12.08 21.60
CA ALA A 195 8.92 12.31 20.80
C ALA A 195 10.18 11.75 21.49
N LEU A 196 11.09 11.20 20.69
CA LEU A 196 12.35 10.60 21.14
C LEU A 196 13.47 11.65 21.14
N ASP A 197 14.34 11.63 22.16
CA ASP A 197 15.50 12.50 22.22
C ASP A 197 16.55 12.04 21.21
N ALA A 198 17.03 12.95 20.37
CA ALA A 198 18.06 12.68 19.38
C ALA A 198 19.49 12.51 19.97
N THR A 199 19.65 12.60 21.32
CA THR A 199 20.93 12.61 22.01
C THR A 199 21.14 11.43 22.97
N ALA A 200 20.27 10.42 22.97
CA ALA A 200 20.40 9.27 23.86
C ALA A 200 21.14 8.10 23.19
N ASP A 201 22.37 8.34 22.72
CA ASP A 201 23.36 7.29 22.48
C ASP A 201 24.75 7.87 22.74
N ASP A 202 25.27 7.59 23.95
CA ASP A 202 26.64 7.29 24.31
C ASP A 202 26.84 7.57 25.82
N GLU A 203 26.75 6.55 26.63
CA GLU A 203 27.59 6.21 27.79
C GLU A 203 26.90 5.15 28.67
N ASN A 204 27.16 3.89 28.39
CA ASN A 204 27.57 2.91 29.39
C ASN A 204 27.75 1.52 28.77
N ASP A 205 28.99 1.25 28.46
CA ASP A 205 29.49 -0.10 28.27
C ASP A 205 29.67 -0.78 29.61
N SER A 206 28.94 -1.86 29.86
CA SER A 206 29.45 -3.08 30.53
C SER A 206 28.33 -4.06 30.93
N VAL A 207 28.44 -5.26 30.36
CA VAL A 207 28.08 -6.59 30.92
C VAL A 207 26.60 -6.93 31.09
N SER A 208 26.07 -7.74 30.21
CA SER A 208 25.60 -9.14 30.35
C SER A 208 24.35 -9.46 29.57
N ASN A 209 24.50 -10.42 28.66
CA ASN A 209 23.61 -11.47 28.18
C ASN A 209 22.08 -11.36 28.36
N GLY A 210 21.33 -11.36 27.23
CA GLY A 210 20.00 -11.92 27.12
C GLY A 210 19.04 -11.11 26.25
N PRO A 211 18.32 -11.74 25.32
CA PRO A 211 17.48 -11.03 24.36
C PRO A 211 16.17 -10.58 25.01
N SER A 212 15.87 -9.28 24.98
CA SER A 212 14.57 -8.78 25.43
C SER A 212 13.74 -8.27 24.26
N SER A 213 12.72 -9.03 23.96
CA SER A 213 11.55 -8.65 23.18
C SER A 213 10.84 -7.43 23.81
N ALA A 214 10.63 -6.39 23.01
CA ALA A 214 9.83 -5.24 23.40
C ALA A 214 8.36 -5.64 23.56
N LYS A 215 7.91 -5.80 24.80
CA LYS A 215 6.50 -5.93 25.17
C LYS A 215 5.93 -4.54 25.45
N ARG A 216 4.76 -4.28 24.85
CA ARG A 216 3.84 -3.21 25.25
C ARG A 216 3.63 -3.22 26.77
N LEU A 217 3.89 -2.10 27.45
CA LEU A 217 3.47 -1.89 28.84
C LEU A 217 2.00 -1.46 28.86
N CYS A 218 1.13 -2.38 29.29
CA CYS A 218 -0.05 -2.04 30.06
C CYS A 218 0.27 -2.34 31.52
N GLY A 219 0.35 -1.32 32.37
CA GLY A 219 0.55 -1.47 33.79
C GLY A 219 -0.72 -1.97 34.46
N ASN A 220 -0.63 -3.12 35.13
CA ASN A 220 -1.57 -3.54 36.17
C ASN A 220 -0.89 -3.43 37.49
N THR A 221 -1.34 -2.51 38.32
CA THR A 221 -1.14 -2.53 39.78
C THR A 221 -2.31 -3.24 40.39
N SER A 222 -2.02 -4.38 41.03
CA SER A 222 -2.93 -5.12 41.89
C SER A 222 -3.08 -4.42 43.23
N ILE A 223 -4.34 -4.14 43.65
CA ILE A 223 -4.75 -4.00 45.04
C ILE A 223 -6.05 -4.79 45.22
N GLU A 224 -6.06 -5.60 46.23
CA GLU A 224 -7.13 -6.52 46.63
C GLU A 224 -8.36 -5.82 47.22
N SER A 225 -9.50 -6.51 47.00
CA SER A 225 -10.72 -6.60 47.81
C SER A 225 -11.70 -5.42 47.84
N GLY A 226 -12.93 -5.75 47.40
CA GLY A 226 -14.16 -5.00 47.70
C GLY A 226 -15.22 -5.22 46.65
N ASP A 227 -16.17 -6.13 46.93
CA ASP A 227 -17.37 -6.37 46.15
C ASP A 227 -18.15 -5.09 45.91
N SER A 228 -18.45 -4.81 44.64
CA SER A 228 -19.71 -4.19 44.21
C SER A 228 -19.83 -4.30 42.67
N GLU A 229 -20.96 -4.82 42.25
CA GLU A 229 -21.39 -4.94 40.85
C GLU A 229 -21.30 -3.60 40.13
N SER A 230 -20.61 -3.57 38.99
CA SER A 230 -20.77 -2.52 37.99
C SER A 230 -20.57 -3.07 36.57
N GLU A 231 -21.53 -2.78 35.77
CA GLU A 231 -21.82 -3.15 34.41
C GLU A 231 -20.61 -3.21 33.48
N ASP A 232 -20.49 -4.38 32.90
CA ASP A 232 -19.58 -4.77 31.84
C ASP A 232 -19.79 -3.88 30.60
N SER A 233 -18.86 -2.99 30.29
CA SER A 233 -18.81 -2.28 29.02
C SER A 233 -18.38 -3.24 27.93
N LYS A 234 -19.34 -3.95 27.36
CA LYS A 234 -19.19 -4.77 26.16
C LYS A 234 -18.88 -3.85 24.99
N GLU A 235 -17.66 -3.89 24.48
CA GLU A 235 -17.37 -3.49 23.12
C GLU A 235 -18.25 -4.31 22.17
N HIS A 236 -19.34 -3.73 21.73
CA HIS A 236 -20.17 -4.27 20.67
C HIS A 236 -19.41 -4.03 19.35
N ILE A 237 -18.67 -5.04 18.89
CA ILE A 237 -18.34 -5.14 17.46
C ILE A 237 -19.69 -5.32 16.74
N ARG A 238 -20.22 -4.23 16.22
CA ARG A 238 -21.41 -4.29 15.34
C ARG A 238 -20.91 -4.85 14.01
N THR A 239 -21.18 -6.13 13.77
CA THR A 239 -21.10 -6.71 12.44
C THR A 239 -22.19 -6.06 11.60
N ILE A 240 -21.80 -5.09 10.76
CA ILE A 240 -22.73 -4.50 9.78
C ILE A 240 -22.91 -5.57 8.70
N VAL A 241 -24.03 -6.25 8.68
CA VAL A 241 -24.43 -7.11 7.57
C VAL A 241 -24.71 -6.16 6.40
N LEU A 242 -23.81 -6.14 5.41
CA LEU A 242 -24.01 -5.37 4.20
C LEU A 242 -25.03 -6.12 3.33
N LYS A 243 -26.21 -5.54 3.16
CA LYS A 243 -27.16 -5.97 2.13
C LYS A 243 -26.61 -5.55 0.76
N GLY A 244 -26.79 -6.38 -0.26
CA GLY A 244 -26.44 -6.09 -1.64
C GLY A 244 -25.10 -6.63 -2.10
N LYS A 245 -24.95 -6.79 -3.43
CA LYS A 245 -23.78 -7.38 -4.11
C LYS A 245 -22.56 -6.48 -4.15
N ALA A 246 -22.72 -5.17 -3.96
CA ALA A 246 -21.68 -4.18 -3.91
C ALA A 246 -21.79 -3.31 -2.65
N PRO A 247 -20.67 -2.89 -2.03
CA PRO A 247 -20.71 -2.02 -0.87
C PRO A 247 -21.18 -0.60 -1.26
N VAL A 248 -21.96 0.04 -0.40
CA VAL A 248 -22.24 1.47 -0.52
C VAL A 248 -20.92 2.25 -0.31
N ASP A 249 -20.69 3.27 -1.12
CA ASP A 249 -19.52 4.12 -1.00
C ASP A 249 -19.39 4.69 0.42
N ALA A 250 -18.25 4.51 1.07
CA ALA A 250 -17.96 4.98 2.42
C ALA A 250 -18.21 6.49 2.62
N GLU A 251 -18.04 7.28 1.56
CA GLU A 251 -18.29 8.73 1.58
C GLU A 251 -19.80 9.09 1.52
N CYS A 252 -20.68 8.13 1.27
CA CYS A 252 -22.13 8.32 1.31
C CYS A 252 -22.67 8.15 2.72
N SER A 253 -22.19 8.94 3.68
CA SER A 253 -22.51 8.84 5.11
C SER A 253 -24.01 8.84 5.42
N SER A 254 -24.82 9.53 4.62
CA SER A 254 -26.28 9.58 4.78
C SER A 254 -26.98 8.26 4.49
N LYS A 255 -26.38 7.37 3.69
CA LYS A 255 -26.93 6.08 3.25
C LYS A 255 -26.17 4.88 3.81
N LEU A 256 -24.97 5.08 4.32
CA LEU A 256 -24.14 4.01 4.89
C LEU A 256 -24.85 3.32 6.06
N GLY A 257 -25.02 1.99 5.99
CA GLY A 257 -25.76 1.20 7.00
C GLY A 257 -27.28 1.43 7.02
N LYS A 258 -27.84 2.11 6.00
CA LYS A 258 -29.29 2.40 5.86
C LYS A 258 -29.83 2.08 4.47
N ALA A 259 -28.94 1.80 3.52
CA ALA A 259 -29.25 1.48 2.14
C ALA A 259 -28.23 0.49 1.60
N HIS A 260 -28.57 -0.16 0.51
CA HIS A 260 -27.68 -1.04 -0.25
C HIS A 260 -27.63 -0.61 -1.72
N VAL A 261 -26.60 -1.10 -2.44
CA VAL A 261 -26.52 -0.91 -3.88
C VAL A 261 -27.57 -1.81 -4.55
N TYR A 262 -28.44 -1.20 -5.35
CA TYR A 262 -29.51 -1.91 -6.05
C TYR A 262 -28.94 -2.91 -7.05
N SER A 263 -29.52 -4.11 -7.08
CA SER A 263 -29.20 -5.14 -8.07
C SER A 263 -30.46 -5.81 -8.59
N GLU A 264 -30.43 -6.26 -9.85
CA GLU A 264 -31.53 -6.95 -10.52
C GLU A 264 -30.98 -8.20 -11.21
N GLY A 265 -31.25 -9.39 -10.63
CA GLY A 265 -30.57 -10.60 -11.04
C GLY A 265 -29.05 -10.45 -10.88
N GLU A 266 -28.29 -10.72 -11.94
CA GLU A 266 -26.82 -10.54 -11.92
C GLU A 266 -26.37 -9.10 -12.21
N GLU A 267 -27.30 -8.21 -12.54
CA GLU A 267 -26.97 -6.81 -12.84
C GLU A 267 -26.84 -5.98 -11.56
N VAL A 268 -25.65 -5.44 -11.31
CA VAL A 268 -25.37 -4.57 -10.17
C VAL A 268 -25.22 -3.14 -10.66
N TYR A 269 -26.00 -2.22 -10.10
CA TYR A 269 -25.99 -0.80 -10.49
C TYR A 269 -24.88 -0.04 -9.73
N ASP A 270 -23.64 -0.47 -9.93
CA ASP A 270 -22.41 0.13 -9.40
C ASP A 270 -21.39 0.32 -10.52
N VAL A 271 -20.85 1.51 -10.66
CA VAL A 271 -19.95 1.85 -11.75
C VAL A 271 -18.76 2.65 -11.24
N MET A 272 -17.58 2.14 -11.49
CA MET A 272 -16.34 2.90 -11.35
C MET A 272 -15.79 3.22 -12.75
N LEU A 273 -15.66 4.51 -13.04
CA LEU A 273 -15.08 5.02 -14.29
C LEU A 273 -13.74 5.67 -13.98
N ASN A 274 -12.75 5.48 -14.86
CA ASN A 274 -11.44 6.10 -14.71
C ASN A 274 -10.99 6.79 -16.00
N GLN A 275 -10.16 7.82 -15.87
CA GLN A 275 -9.57 8.52 -17.00
C GLN A 275 -8.21 9.10 -16.61
N THR A 276 -7.17 8.68 -17.31
CA THR A 276 -5.85 9.28 -17.19
C THR A 276 -5.44 9.96 -18.48
N ASN A 277 -4.87 11.17 -18.35
CA ASN A 277 -4.22 11.89 -19.44
C ASN A 277 -3.02 12.65 -18.89
N LEU A 278 -1.82 12.15 -19.20
CA LEU A 278 -0.56 12.70 -18.71
C LEU A 278 -0.29 14.11 -19.22
N GLN A 279 -0.69 14.40 -20.46
CA GLN A 279 -0.45 15.70 -21.11
C GLN A 279 -1.16 16.85 -20.37
N PHE A 280 -2.31 16.57 -19.79
CA PHE A 280 -3.13 17.55 -19.05
C PHE A 280 -3.10 17.32 -17.53
N ASN A 281 -2.20 16.49 -17.02
CA ASN A 281 -2.13 16.07 -15.61
C ASN A 281 -3.49 15.59 -15.07
N ASN A 282 -4.29 14.90 -15.92
CA ASN A 282 -5.54 14.29 -15.49
C ASN A 282 -5.27 12.85 -15.03
N ASN A 283 -5.71 12.53 -13.82
CA ASN A 283 -5.82 11.18 -13.28
C ASN A 283 -7.05 11.19 -12.39
N LYS A 284 -8.21 10.86 -12.94
CA LYS A 284 -9.50 11.13 -12.32
C LYS A 284 -10.47 9.97 -12.45
N TYR A 285 -11.34 9.84 -11.46
CA TYR A 285 -12.38 8.82 -11.39
C TYR A 285 -13.77 9.43 -11.36
N TYR A 286 -14.77 8.61 -11.64
CA TYR A 286 -16.18 8.90 -11.47
C TYR A 286 -16.93 7.64 -11.02
N LEU A 287 -17.47 7.65 -9.80
CA LEU A 287 -18.30 6.59 -9.22
C LEU A 287 -19.77 6.93 -9.42
N ILE A 288 -20.59 5.94 -9.77
CA ILE A 288 -22.07 6.06 -9.86
C ILE A 288 -22.67 4.84 -9.19
N GLN A 289 -23.54 5.01 -8.20
CA GLN A 289 -24.26 3.94 -7.53
C GLN A 289 -25.77 4.26 -7.49
N LEU A 290 -26.61 3.30 -7.84
CA LEU A 290 -28.04 3.35 -7.55
C LEU A 290 -28.26 2.66 -6.21
N LEU A 291 -28.86 3.37 -5.25
CA LEU A 291 -29.06 2.92 -3.88
C LEU A 291 -30.54 2.73 -3.60
N GLU A 292 -30.89 1.65 -2.89
CA GLU A 292 -32.23 1.39 -2.33
C GLU A 292 -32.13 1.41 -0.81
N ASP A 293 -33.07 2.10 -0.14
CA ASP A 293 -33.11 2.17 1.33
C ASP A 293 -33.58 0.84 1.93
N ASP A 294 -32.93 0.35 3.00
CA ASP A 294 -33.21 -0.95 3.60
C ASP A 294 -34.62 -1.07 4.24
N ASN A 295 -35.12 0.06 4.72
CA ASN A 295 -36.39 0.10 5.50
C ASN A 295 -37.55 0.71 4.72
N ALA A 296 -37.35 1.17 3.49
CA ALA A 296 -38.39 1.77 2.67
C ALA A 296 -38.02 1.64 1.18
N ARG A 297 -39.02 1.36 0.34
CA ARG A 297 -38.84 1.34 -1.11
C ARG A 297 -38.56 2.78 -1.62
N ASN A 298 -37.33 3.25 -1.42
CA ASN A 298 -36.93 4.59 -1.73
C ASN A 298 -35.57 4.57 -2.40
N PHE A 299 -35.45 5.14 -3.61
CA PHE A 299 -34.29 5.06 -4.46
C PHE A 299 -33.55 6.37 -4.53
N SER A 300 -32.23 6.28 -4.64
CA SER A 300 -31.36 7.44 -4.86
C SER A 300 -30.15 7.06 -5.72
N VAL A 301 -29.59 8.03 -6.43
CA VAL A 301 -28.38 7.83 -7.22
C VAL A 301 -27.26 8.64 -6.59
N TRP A 302 -26.26 7.94 -6.08
CA TRP A 302 -25.03 8.51 -5.56
C TRP A 302 -24.01 8.65 -6.66
N MET A 303 -23.33 9.78 -6.68
CA MET A 303 -22.26 10.05 -7.61
C MET A 303 -21.10 10.71 -6.87
N ARG A 304 -19.87 10.21 -7.09
CA ARG A 304 -18.67 10.82 -6.55
C ARG A 304 -17.57 10.88 -7.60
N TRP A 305 -16.86 11.99 -7.67
CA TRP A 305 -15.83 12.19 -8.69
C TRP A 305 -14.68 13.04 -8.16
N GLY A 306 -13.50 12.82 -8.69
CA GLY A 306 -12.31 13.57 -8.29
C GLY A 306 -11.05 13.03 -8.92
N ARG A 307 -9.93 13.41 -8.33
CA ARG A 307 -8.61 12.85 -8.67
C ARG A 307 -8.44 11.50 -7.97
N VAL A 308 -7.83 10.53 -8.65
CA VAL A 308 -7.46 9.23 -8.06
C VAL A 308 -6.56 9.49 -6.84
N GLY A 309 -6.78 8.78 -5.73
CA GLY A 309 -6.12 9.01 -4.44
C GLY A 309 -6.71 10.16 -3.60
N LYS A 310 -7.81 10.82 -4.04
CA LYS A 310 -8.52 11.87 -3.28
C LYS A 310 -9.99 11.52 -3.12
N VAL A 311 -10.59 12.01 -2.04
CA VAL A 311 -12.03 11.83 -1.74
C VAL A 311 -12.89 12.35 -2.88
N GLY A 312 -12.62 13.56 -3.37
CA GLY A 312 -13.35 14.18 -4.47
C GLY A 312 -14.60 14.93 -4.04
N GLN A 313 -15.46 15.21 -5.03
CA GLN A 313 -16.77 15.85 -4.86
C GLN A 313 -17.87 14.82 -5.06
N HIS A 314 -19.03 15.03 -4.48
CA HIS A 314 -20.15 14.08 -4.56
C HIS A 314 -21.50 14.78 -4.79
N SER A 315 -22.48 13.98 -5.16
CA SER A 315 -23.89 14.39 -5.31
C SER A 315 -24.80 13.19 -5.06
N LEU A 316 -25.84 13.38 -4.29
CA LEU A 316 -26.90 12.40 -4.09
C LEU A 316 -28.21 12.94 -4.70
N VAL A 317 -28.78 12.19 -5.64
CA VAL A 317 -30.04 12.54 -6.32
C VAL A 317 -31.14 11.64 -5.76
N SER A 318 -32.10 12.19 -5.04
CA SER A 318 -33.25 11.41 -4.55
C SER A 318 -34.28 11.20 -5.66
N CYS A 319 -34.72 9.96 -5.83
CA CYS A 319 -35.73 9.56 -6.82
C CYS A 319 -37.05 9.13 -6.17
N GLY A 320 -37.12 9.12 -4.84
CA GLY A 320 -38.31 8.64 -4.10
C GLY A 320 -38.56 7.15 -4.38
N GLY A 321 -39.84 6.74 -4.42
CA GLY A 321 -40.24 5.36 -4.72
C GLY A 321 -40.16 4.97 -6.21
N ASP A 322 -39.65 5.85 -7.08
CA ASP A 322 -39.62 5.65 -8.53
C ASP A 322 -38.28 5.04 -8.98
N LEU A 323 -38.23 3.70 -9.10
CA LEU A 323 -37.09 2.95 -9.56
C LEU A 323 -36.71 3.29 -11.01
N GLN A 324 -37.72 3.49 -11.89
CA GLN A 324 -37.42 3.80 -13.29
C GLN A 324 -36.70 5.13 -13.43
N LYS A 325 -37.14 6.13 -12.70
CA LYS A 325 -36.44 7.43 -12.63
C LYS A 325 -35.01 7.29 -12.12
N ALA A 326 -34.79 6.42 -11.12
CA ALA A 326 -33.44 6.17 -10.60
C ALA A 326 -32.53 5.49 -11.66
N LYS A 327 -33.06 4.49 -12.37
CA LYS A 327 -32.37 3.85 -13.50
C LYS A 327 -32.06 4.84 -14.62
N ASP A 328 -32.99 5.70 -14.98
CA ASP A 328 -32.81 6.73 -16.01
C ASP A 328 -31.70 7.73 -15.63
N VAL A 329 -31.66 8.18 -14.37
CA VAL A 329 -30.59 9.07 -13.87
C VAL A 329 -29.22 8.38 -13.94
N PHE A 330 -29.15 7.12 -13.49
CA PHE A 330 -27.94 6.31 -13.49
C PHE A 330 -27.42 6.09 -14.93
N GLN A 331 -28.26 5.58 -15.81
CA GLN A 331 -27.91 5.27 -17.22
C GLN A 331 -27.54 6.53 -17.99
N LYS A 332 -28.29 7.62 -17.82
CA LYS A 332 -27.98 8.91 -18.43
C LYS A 332 -26.59 9.40 -18.00
N LYS A 333 -26.27 9.28 -16.70
CA LYS A 333 -24.95 9.71 -16.20
C LYS A 333 -23.82 8.83 -16.74
N PHE A 334 -24.00 7.52 -16.83
CA PHE A 334 -23.07 6.61 -17.47
C PHE A 334 -22.81 7.03 -18.93
N PHE A 335 -23.89 7.23 -19.72
CA PHE A 335 -23.79 7.67 -21.11
C PHE A 335 -23.08 9.03 -21.24
N ASP A 336 -23.39 10.01 -20.40
CA ASP A 336 -22.77 11.33 -20.44
C ASP A 336 -21.25 11.25 -20.24
N LYS A 337 -20.79 10.35 -19.39
CA LYS A 337 -19.37 10.18 -19.04
C LYS A 337 -18.61 9.29 -20.03
N THR A 338 -19.25 8.27 -20.59
CA THR A 338 -18.60 7.25 -21.43
C THR A 338 -18.95 7.35 -22.90
N LYS A 339 -20.16 7.81 -23.24
CA LYS A 339 -20.82 7.73 -24.56
C LYS A 339 -21.18 6.31 -24.98
N ASN A 340 -21.24 5.38 -24.02
CA ASN A 340 -21.76 4.03 -24.18
C ASN A 340 -23.11 3.90 -23.48
N LEU A 341 -24.00 3.07 -23.98
CA LEU A 341 -25.25 2.71 -23.30
C LEU A 341 -24.93 1.72 -22.16
N TRP A 342 -25.63 1.85 -21.04
CA TRP A 342 -25.47 0.92 -19.92
C TRP A 342 -25.87 -0.51 -20.29
N THR A 343 -26.90 -0.66 -21.11
CA THR A 343 -27.39 -1.95 -21.62
C THR A 343 -26.39 -2.66 -22.55
N GLU A 344 -25.45 -1.92 -23.14
CA GLU A 344 -24.44 -2.42 -24.06
C GLU A 344 -23.03 -2.39 -23.41
N ARG A 345 -22.95 -2.33 -22.08
CA ARG A 345 -21.67 -2.21 -21.36
C ARG A 345 -20.71 -3.40 -21.54
N ASP A 346 -21.23 -4.56 -21.96
CA ASP A 346 -20.42 -5.73 -22.24
C ASP A 346 -19.58 -5.54 -23.50
N ASP A 347 -20.12 -4.80 -24.49
CA ASP A 347 -19.46 -4.39 -25.72
C ASP A 347 -18.90 -2.96 -25.63
N PHE A 348 -18.45 -2.56 -24.44
CA PHE A 348 -17.97 -1.21 -24.17
C PHE A 348 -16.82 -0.79 -25.08
N GLU A 349 -16.99 0.34 -25.77
CA GLU A 349 -15.98 0.96 -26.61
C GLU A 349 -15.42 2.23 -25.97
N LYS A 350 -14.08 2.33 -25.91
CA LYS A 350 -13.39 3.52 -25.40
C LYS A 350 -13.55 4.69 -26.34
N VAL A 351 -14.26 5.73 -25.91
CA VAL A 351 -14.38 6.99 -26.65
C VAL A 351 -13.27 7.98 -26.25
N PRO A 352 -12.51 8.55 -27.19
CA PRO A 352 -11.48 9.54 -26.88
C PRO A 352 -12.00 10.72 -26.08
N GLY A 353 -11.27 11.10 -25.03
CA GLY A 353 -11.65 12.20 -24.14
C GLY A 353 -12.76 11.88 -23.12
N LYS A 354 -13.30 10.67 -23.14
CA LYS A 354 -14.28 10.18 -22.16
C LYS A 354 -13.64 9.24 -21.16
N TYR A 355 -14.41 8.91 -20.09
CA TYR A 355 -13.99 7.93 -19.11
C TYR A 355 -13.99 6.52 -19.70
N ASP A 356 -13.17 5.67 -19.14
CA ASP A 356 -13.15 4.23 -19.38
C ASP A 356 -13.87 3.52 -18.25
N PHE A 357 -14.45 2.34 -18.51
CA PHE A 357 -15.18 1.54 -17.54
C PHE A 357 -14.24 0.54 -16.88
N LEU A 358 -14.10 0.62 -15.54
CA LEU A 358 -13.41 -0.38 -14.74
C LEU A 358 -14.37 -1.53 -14.44
N ARG A 359 -14.11 -2.70 -15.02
CA ARG A 359 -14.90 -3.90 -14.75
C ARG A 359 -14.50 -4.47 -13.40
N LEU A 360 -15.43 -4.43 -12.44
CA LEU A 360 -15.26 -4.99 -11.11
C LEU A 360 -16.04 -6.30 -10.98
N ASP A 361 -15.49 -7.27 -10.22
CA ASP A 361 -16.10 -8.56 -9.95
C ASP A 361 -16.95 -8.49 -8.67
N TYR A 362 -18.26 -8.61 -8.81
CA TYR A 362 -19.19 -8.63 -7.70
C TYR A 362 -19.61 -10.06 -7.29
N ASN A 363 -19.27 -11.08 -8.09
CA ASN A 363 -19.70 -12.48 -7.87
C ASN A 363 -19.06 -13.13 -6.64
N SER A 364 -17.95 -12.58 -6.14
CA SER A 364 -17.30 -13.07 -4.93
C SER A 364 -18.08 -12.80 -3.63
N THR A 365 -19.17 -12.02 -3.70
CA THR A 365 -19.99 -11.62 -2.53
C THR A 365 -21.37 -12.31 -2.48
N ILE A 366 -21.76 -13.07 -3.51
CA ILE A 366 -23.18 -13.38 -3.85
C ILE A 366 -23.79 -14.59 -3.12
N LYS A 367 -23.05 -15.40 -2.38
CA LYS A 367 -23.67 -16.61 -1.77
C LYS A 367 -24.38 -16.39 -0.43
N GLU A 368 -24.61 -15.15 0.00
CA GLU A 368 -25.10 -14.86 1.35
C GLU A 368 -26.60 -14.49 1.47
N GLU A 369 -27.36 -14.29 0.39
CA GLU A 369 -28.67 -13.62 0.50
C GLU A 369 -29.93 -14.50 0.43
N GLU A 370 -29.90 -15.79 0.18
CA GLU A 370 -31.16 -16.52 -0.06
C GLU A 370 -31.82 -17.15 1.16
N ASN A 371 -31.32 -17.07 2.40
CA ASN A 371 -32.03 -17.55 3.58
C ASN A 371 -31.61 -16.85 4.88
N ILE A 372 -32.06 -15.63 5.12
CA ILE A 372 -32.06 -15.06 6.46
C ILE A 372 -33.36 -15.53 7.19
N VAL A 373 -33.25 -16.64 7.91
CA VAL A 373 -34.16 -16.92 9.02
C VAL A 373 -33.66 -16.04 10.18
N GLU A 374 -34.51 -15.16 10.67
CA GLU A 374 -34.30 -14.42 11.91
C GLU A 374 -33.93 -15.39 13.03
N VAL A 375 -32.68 -15.40 13.45
CA VAL A 375 -32.25 -16.07 14.67
C VAL A 375 -32.09 -15.02 15.74
N ASP A 376 -33.12 -14.87 16.53
CA ASP A 376 -33.09 -14.16 17.80
C ASP A 376 -32.10 -14.87 18.77
N LYS A 377 -31.16 -14.09 19.31
CA LYS A 377 -30.15 -14.36 20.34
C LYS A 377 -28.75 -14.74 19.84
N PRO A 378 -27.71 -14.03 20.32
CA PRO A 378 -26.34 -14.43 20.09
C PRO A 378 -26.05 -15.72 20.90
N ALA A 379 -26.10 -16.86 20.22
CA ALA A 379 -25.52 -18.06 20.79
C ALA A 379 -23.99 -17.83 20.89
N ILE A 380 -23.44 -18.04 22.09
CA ILE A 380 -22.00 -18.15 22.30
C ILE A 380 -21.53 -19.33 21.48
N VAL A 381 -21.02 -19.07 20.26
CA VAL A 381 -20.44 -20.11 19.41
C VAL A 381 -19.17 -20.57 20.11
N PRO A 382 -19.04 -21.85 20.49
CA PRO A 382 -17.83 -22.36 21.10
C PRO A 382 -16.67 -22.09 20.14
N LYS A 383 -15.57 -21.59 20.67
CA LYS A 383 -14.33 -21.33 19.91
C LYS A 383 -13.84 -22.69 19.37
N VAL A 384 -14.13 -22.98 18.11
CA VAL A 384 -13.66 -24.19 17.45
C VAL A 384 -12.14 -24.08 17.30
N GLU A 385 -11.40 -25.05 17.85
CA GLU A 385 -9.95 -25.11 17.67
C GLU A 385 -9.61 -25.64 16.28
N SER A 386 -8.52 -25.14 15.70
CA SER A 386 -8.03 -25.63 14.40
C SER A 386 -7.49 -27.05 14.55
N LYS A 387 -7.72 -27.88 13.53
CA LYS A 387 -7.22 -29.24 13.43
C LYS A 387 -5.84 -29.35 12.78
N LEU A 388 -5.33 -28.23 12.25
CA LEU A 388 -4.05 -28.19 11.56
C LEU A 388 -2.89 -28.10 12.54
N ASP A 389 -1.73 -28.60 12.11
CA ASP A 389 -0.47 -28.37 12.83
C ASP A 389 -0.22 -26.89 13.03
N ASN A 390 0.38 -26.50 14.17
CA ASN A 390 0.62 -25.11 14.51
C ASN A 390 1.51 -24.40 13.48
N SER A 391 2.51 -25.09 12.91
CA SER A 391 3.39 -24.51 11.91
C SER A 391 2.66 -24.21 10.58
N VAL A 392 1.67 -25.04 10.21
CA VAL A 392 0.79 -24.82 9.06
C VAL A 392 -0.14 -23.65 9.34
N GLN A 393 -0.70 -23.54 10.54
CA GLN A 393 -1.53 -22.39 10.92
C GLN A 393 -0.75 -21.07 10.85
N GLU A 394 0.51 -21.05 11.33
CA GLU A 394 1.38 -19.88 11.26
C GLU A 394 1.72 -19.52 9.81
N LEU A 395 2.00 -20.52 8.98
CA LEU A 395 2.23 -20.31 7.55
C LEU A 395 1.00 -19.66 6.87
N LEU A 396 -0.20 -20.20 7.12
CA LEU A 396 -1.43 -19.67 6.54
C LEU A 396 -1.72 -18.23 7.01
N LYS A 397 -1.53 -17.94 8.30
CA LYS A 397 -1.64 -16.56 8.81
C LYS A 397 -0.68 -15.60 8.14
N LEU A 398 0.50 -16.09 7.74
CA LEU A 398 1.52 -15.28 7.05
C LEU A 398 1.13 -15.01 5.59
N ILE A 399 0.73 -16.05 4.82
CA ILE A 399 0.47 -15.93 3.38
C ILE A 399 -0.95 -15.44 3.05
N CYS A 400 -1.94 -15.64 3.93
CA CYS A 400 -3.33 -15.19 3.75
C CYS A 400 -3.59 -13.82 4.37
N ASN A 401 -2.57 -13.07 4.78
CA ASN A 401 -2.72 -11.77 5.41
C ASN A 401 -3.07 -10.70 4.37
N LEU A 402 -4.36 -10.33 4.30
CA LEU A 402 -4.86 -9.33 3.36
C LEU A 402 -4.25 -7.94 3.58
N GLN A 403 -3.94 -7.57 4.81
CA GLN A 403 -3.28 -6.29 5.12
C GLN A 403 -1.87 -6.23 4.49
N ASN A 404 -1.07 -7.28 4.64
CA ASN A 404 0.24 -7.36 4.00
C ASN A 404 0.15 -7.33 2.47
N MET A 405 -0.90 -7.94 1.89
CA MET A 405 -1.17 -7.89 0.45
C MET A 405 -1.51 -6.48 0.00
N GLU A 406 -2.34 -5.76 0.77
CA GLU A 406 -2.70 -4.37 0.49
C GLU A 406 -1.47 -3.46 0.56
N GLU A 407 -0.67 -3.55 1.61
CA GLU A 407 0.58 -2.80 1.74
C GLU A 407 1.50 -3.02 0.54
N THR A 408 1.64 -4.27 0.06
CA THR A 408 2.47 -4.60 -1.10
C THR A 408 2.05 -3.84 -2.36
N VAL A 409 0.75 -3.75 -2.65
CA VAL A 409 0.27 -3.04 -3.86
C VAL A 409 0.25 -1.53 -3.68
N LEU A 410 0.05 -1.03 -2.46
CA LEU A 410 0.16 0.40 -2.12
C LEU A 410 1.60 0.91 -2.31
N GLU A 411 2.63 0.14 -1.94
CA GLU A 411 4.03 0.45 -2.25
C GLU A 411 4.25 0.63 -3.76
N MET A 412 3.54 -0.16 -4.58
CA MET A 412 3.57 -0.06 -6.05
C MET A 412 2.68 1.06 -6.61
N LYS A 413 2.06 1.90 -5.72
CA LYS A 413 1.18 3.03 -6.03
C LYS A 413 -0.19 2.63 -6.60
N TYR A 414 -0.64 1.42 -6.40
CA TYR A 414 -2.00 1.01 -6.74
C TYR A 414 -3.03 1.65 -5.80
N ASP A 415 -4.19 2.10 -6.32
CA ASP A 415 -5.25 2.72 -5.51
C ASP A 415 -6.31 1.68 -5.12
N THR A 416 -6.18 1.12 -3.92
CA THR A 416 -7.11 0.12 -3.36
C THR A 416 -8.48 0.69 -3.02
N LYS A 417 -8.60 2.01 -2.83
CA LYS A 417 -9.88 2.69 -2.57
C LYS A 417 -10.75 2.78 -3.81
N LYS A 418 -10.17 2.86 -5.01
CA LYS A 418 -10.89 2.94 -6.29
C LYS A 418 -11.11 1.59 -6.94
N ALA A 419 -10.17 0.70 -6.76
CA ALA A 419 -10.29 -0.69 -7.17
C ALA A 419 -9.85 -1.58 -6.00
N PRO A 420 -10.79 -1.96 -5.11
CA PRO A 420 -10.47 -2.79 -3.95
C PRO A 420 -9.81 -4.10 -4.35
N LEU A 421 -8.99 -4.66 -3.46
CA LEU A 421 -8.30 -5.93 -3.69
C LEU A 421 -9.30 -7.03 -4.07
N GLY A 422 -8.93 -7.83 -5.06
CA GLY A 422 -9.75 -8.94 -5.53
C GLY A 422 -10.96 -8.55 -6.38
N LYS A 423 -11.24 -7.25 -6.57
CA LYS A 423 -12.39 -6.78 -7.35
C LYS A 423 -12.09 -6.52 -8.82
N LEU A 424 -10.84 -6.30 -9.23
CA LEU A 424 -10.51 -6.21 -10.66
C LEU A 424 -10.75 -7.56 -11.33
N THR A 425 -11.44 -7.57 -12.48
CA THR A 425 -11.64 -8.81 -13.23
C THR A 425 -10.35 -9.29 -13.91
N VAL A 426 -10.28 -10.58 -14.25
CA VAL A 426 -9.15 -11.16 -14.99
C VAL A 426 -8.96 -10.43 -16.33
N GLU A 427 -10.07 -10.05 -17.00
CA GLU A 427 -10.08 -9.31 -18.26
C GLU A 427 -9.46 -7.92 -18.07
N GLN A 428 -9.74 -7.25 -16.95
CA GLN A 428 -9.16 -5.94 -16.65
C GLN A 428 -7.65 -6.03 -16.45
N ILE A 429 -7.17 -7.06 -15.75
CA ILE A 429 -5.74 -7.33 -15.55
C ILE A 429 -5.07 -7.65 -16.91
N ARG A 430 -5.69 -8.48 -17.76
CA ARG A 430 -5.20 -8.77 -19.13
C ARG A 430 -5.13 -7.52 -19.99
N ALA A 431 -6.14 -6.65 -19.90
CA ALA A 431 -6.13 -5.37 -20.59
C ALA A 431 -4.98 -4.47 -20.11
N GLY A 432 -4.64 -4.50 -18.81
CA GLY A 432 -3.44 -3.87 -18.26
C GLY A 432 -2.16 -4.40 -18.89
N TYR A 433 -2.01 -5.73 -19.01
CA TYR A 433 -0.87 -6.35 -19.70
C TYR A 433 -0.78 -5.93 -21.17
N SER A 434 -1.90 -5.85 -21.88
CA SER A 434 -1.91 -5.39 -23.28
C SER A 434 -1.38 -3.96 -23.43
N SER A 435 -1.72 -3.08 -22.49
CA SER A 435 -1.18 -1.72 -22.46
C SER A 435 0.33 -1.71 -22.19
N LEU A 436 0.80 -2.55 -21.25
CA LEU A 436 2.24 -2.71 -20.96
C LEU A 436 3.00 -3.28 -22.18
N GLN A 437 2.40 -4.17 -22.97
CA GLN A 437 3.00 -4.69 -24.19
C GLN A 437 3.18 -3.58 -25.27
N ARG A 438 2.23 -2.64 -25.36
CA ARG A 438 2.38 -1.45 -26.22
C ARG A 438 3.52 -0.56 -25.75
N ILE A 439 3.63 -0.34 -24.41
CA ILE A 439 4.74 0.41 -23.80
C ILE A 439 6.08 -0.28 -24.11
N GLU A 440 6.16 -1.61 -23.95
CA GLU A 440 7.33 -2.41 -24.32
C GLU A 440 7.79 -2.17 -25.76
N ASN A 441 6.84 -2.18 -26.70
CA ASN A 441 7.14 -1.95 -28.11
C ASN A 441 7.71 -0.54 -28.35
N CYS A 442 7.24 0.47 -27.61
CA CYS A 442 7.78 1.82 -27.66
C CYS A 442 9.21 1.87 -27.11
N ILE A 443 9.48 1.20 -25.97
CA ILE A 443 10.80 1.13 -25.35
C ILE A 443 11.80 0.43 -26.30
N LYS A 444 11.45 -0.74 -26.84
CA LYS A 444 12.29 -1.50 -27.78
C LYS A 444 12.64 -0.71 -29.05
N LYS A 445 11.68 0.07 -29.55
CA LYS A 445 11.88 0.93 -30.74
C LYS A 445 12.47 2.30 -30.40
N GLN A 446 12.75 2.59 -29.13
CA GLN A 446 13.18 3.91 -28.63
C GLN A 446 12.26 5.06 -29.07
N LYS A 447 10.96 4.80 -29.18
CA LYS A 447 9.93 5.77 -29.60
C LYS A 447 9.20 6.32 -28.38
N PHE A 448 9.70 7.40 -27.80
CA PHE A 448 9.16 8.01 -26.57
C PHE A 448 8.17 9.16 -26.83
N GLY A 449 7.57 9.20 -28.01
CA GLY A 449 6.62 10.23 -28.43
C GLY A 449 5.16 9.93 -28.03
N LYS A 450 4.22 10.36 -28.88
CA LYS A 450 2.78 10.29 -28.65
C LYS A 450 2.27 8.87 -28.34
N GLU A 451 2.78 7.86 -29.05
CA GLU A 451 2.38 6.46 -28.88
C GLU A 451 2.66 5.94 -27.44
N LEU A 452 3.84 6.28 -26.88
CA LEU A 452 4.17 5.92 -25.49
C LEU A 452 3.23 6.61 -24.49
N VAL A 453 2.96 7.92 -24.72
CA VAL A 453 2.05 8.68 -23.84
C VAL A 453 0.64 8.07 -23.85
N GLU A 454 0.13 7.70 -25.01
CA GLU A 454 -1.17 7.04 -25.15
C GLU A 454 -1.21 5.66 -24.47
N ALA A 455 -0.17 4.85 -24.63
CA ALA A 455 -0.07 3.56 -23.97
C ALA A 455 0.02 3.68 -22.43
N CYS A 456 0.75 4.67 -21.91
CA CYS A 456 0.80 4.95 -20.49
C CYS A 456 -0.56 5.48 -19.97
N ASN A 457 -1.22 6.37 -20.70
CA ASN A 457 -2.58 6.83 -20.38
C ASN A 457 -3.55 5.64 -20.27
N GLU A 458 -3.49 4.74 -21.21
CA GLU A 458 -4.34 3.55 -21.25
C GLU A 458 -4.06 2.63 -20.06
N PHE A 459 -2.79 2.37 -19.75
CA PHE A 459 -2.40 1.56 -18.60
C PHE A 459 -2.91 2.13 -17.28
N TYR A 460 -2.64 3.41 -16.98
CA TYR A 460 -3.08 4.05 -15.74
C TYR A 460 -4.60 4.27 -15.67
N THR A 461 -5.26 4.33 -16.82
CA THR A 461 -6.73 4.34 -16.86
C THR A 461 -7.32 3.00 -16.45
N ARG A 462 -6.74 1.88 -16.92
CA ARG A 462 -7.19 0.52 -16.63
C ARG A 462 -6.82 0.02 -15.25
N ILE A 463 -5.66 0.45 -14.76
CA ILE A 463 -5.10 0.07 -13.46
C ILE A 463 -4.90 1.36 -12.65
N PRO A 464 -5.84 1.71 -11.76
CA PRO A 464 -5.79 2.95 -11.01
C PRO A 464 -4.54 3.06 -10.13
N HIS A 465 -3.85 4.20 -10.22
CA HIS A 465 -2.66 4.49 -9.43
C HIS A 465 -2.81 5.82 -8.71
N ASP A 466 -2.45 5.87 -7.44
CA ASP A 466 -2.35 7.10 -6.68
C ASP A 466 -0.97 7.75 -6.84
N PHE A 467 -0.94 8.88 -7.51
CA PHE A 467 0.23 9.75 -7.64
C PHE A 467 0.06 11.08 -6.91
N GLY A 468 -0.93 11.20 -6.04
CA GLY A 468 -1.28 12.44 -5.39
C GLY A 468 -1.59 13.54 -6.42
N LEU A 469 -0.99 14.72 -6.27
CA LEU A 469 -1.16 15.84 -7.20
C LEU A 469 -0.15 15.82 -8.36
N LYS A 470 0.82 14.91 -8.35
CA LYS A 470 1.85 14.80 -9.40
C LYS A 470 1.26 14.21 -10.68
N THR A 471 1.82 14.59 -11.81
CA THR A 471 1.51 13.92 -13.09
C THR A 471 1.98 12.47 -13.03
N PRO A 472 1.15 11.48 -13.44
CA PRO A 472 1.60 10.12 -13.56
C PRO A 472 2.87 10.02 -14.43
N PRO A 473 3.90 9.26 -14.01
CA PRO A 473 5.15 9.19 -14.76
C PRO A 473 4.99 8.40 -16.06
N LEU A 474 5.76 8.76 -17.08
CA LEU A 474 5.92 7.93 -18.27
C LEU A 474 6.79 6.71 -17.93
N ILE A 475 6.37 5.54 -18.35
CA ILE A 475 7.14 4.30 -18.25
C ILE A 475 8.09 4.25 -19.44
N ARG A 476 9.37 4.57 -19.23
CA ARG A 476 10.37 4.74 -20.30
C ARG A 476 11.46 3.69 -20.27
N THR A 477 11.64 3.04 -19.15
CA THR A 477 12.73 2.06 -18.94
C THR A 477 12.18 0.65 -18.76
N VAL A 478 13.03 -0.34 -19.03
CA VAL A 478 12.70 -1.75 -18.79
C VAL A 478 12.40 -1.98 -17.30
N GLN A 479 13.15 -1.36 -16.41
CA GLN A 479 12.99 -1.50 -14.96
C GLN A 479 11.61 -1.00 -14.51
N GLU A 480 11.19 0.18 -14.99
CA GLU A 480 9.85 0.71 -14.69
C GLU A 480 8.74 -0.21 -15.25
N LEU A 481 8.93 -0.76 -16.45
CA LEU A 481 8.00 -1.70 -17.05
C LEU A 481 7.87 -2.98 -16.21
N VAL A 482 8.99 -3.56 -15.78
CA VAL A 482 9.02 -4.77 -14.95
C VAL A 482 8.30 -4.56 -13.61
N LEU A 483 8.44 -3.39 -12.98
CA LEU A 483 7.71 -3.08 -11.76
C LEU A 483 6.18 -3.10 -11.98
N LYS A 484 5.70 -2.65 -13.15
CA LYS A 484 4.26 -2.69 -13.47
C LYS A 484 3.77 -4.09 -13.86
N VAL A 485 4.63 -4.91 -14.48
CA VAL A 485 4.34 -6.34 -14.69
C VAL A 485 4.15 -7.04 -13.33
N ARG A 486 5.08 -6.85 -12.40
CA ARG A 486 5.00 -7.42 -11.03
C ARG A 486 3.75 -6.96 -10.27
N LEU A 487 3.31 -5.71 -10.46
CA LEU A 487 2.04 -5.26 -9.88
C LEU A 487 0.86 -6.08 -10.42
N LEU A 488 0.79 -6.31 -11.74
CA LEU A 488 -0.30 -7.09 -12.33
C LEU A 488 -0.27 -8.56 -11.90
N GLU A 489 0.92 -9.15 -11.75
CA GLU A 489 1.11 -10.49 -11.19
C GLU A 489 0.56 -10.55 -9.76
N ALA A 490 0.98 -9.61 -8.89
CA ALA A 490 0.49 -9.55 -7.52
C ALA A 490 -1.03 -9.35 -7.44
N LEU A 491 -1.63 -8.47 -8.27
CA LEU A 491 -3.07 -8.27 -8.30
C LEU A 491 -3.83 -9.54 -8.72
N GLY A 492 -3.28 -10.31 -9.66
CA GLY A 492 -3.86 -11.60 -10.09
C GLY A 492 -3.83 -12.65 -8.97
N ASP A 493 -2.73 -12.76 -8.23
CA ASP A 493 -2.60 -13.71 -7.13
C ASP A 493 -3.42 -13.29 -5.90
N ILE A 494 -3.48 -11.99 -5.60
CA ILE A 494 -4.34 -11.44 -4.54
C ILE A 494 -5.82 -11.66 -4.86
N GLN A 495 -6.23 -11.57 -6.13
CA GLN A 495 -7.61 -11.88 -6.53
C GLN A 495 -8.00 -13.31 -6.13
N ILE A 496 -7.08 -14.27 -6.30
CA ILE A 496 -7.29 -15.65 -5.87
C ILE A 496 -7.40 -15.72 -4.35
N ALA A 497 -6.48 -15.06 -3.62
CA ALA A 497 -6.48 -15.05 -2.16
C ALA A 497 -7.78 -14.46 -1.57
N VAL A 498 -8.26 -13.35 -2.13
CA VAL A 498 -9.51 -12.71 -1.69
C VAL A 498 -10.72 -13.60 -1.97
N LYS A 499 -10.77 -14.25 -3.16
CA LYS A 499 -11.83 -15.21 -3.47
C LYS A 499 -11.85 -16.38 -2.49
N LEU A 500 -10.69 -16.92 -2.14
CA LEU A 500 -10.59 -17.99 -1.14
C LEU A 500 -11.01 -17.53 0.26
N ALA A 501 -10.70 -16.29 0.64
CA ALA A 501 -11.07 -15.74 1.94
C ALA A 501 -12.57 -15.44 2.08
N SER A 502 -13.26 -15.12 0.98
CA SER A 502 -14.67 -14.69 0.97
C SER A 502 -15.69 -15.84 0.89
N LEU A 503 -15.25 -17.07 0.58
CA LEU A 503 -16.16 -18.20 0.46
C LEU A 503 -16.56 -18.74 1.85
N ASP A 504 -17.87 -18.74 2.13
CA ASP A 504 -18.53 -19.46 3.22
C ASP A 504 -18.27 -18.97 4.67
N LEU A 505 -18.80 -17.81 5.03
CA LEU A 505 -18.80 -17.27 6.41
C LEU A 505 -19.74 -18.06 7.37
N ARG A 506 -20.61 -18.96 6.86
CA ARG A 506 -21.60 -19.73 7.66
C ARG A 506 -21.06 -21.05 8.16
N SER A 507 -19.87 -21.46 7.80
CA SER A 507 -19.27 -22.71 8.24
C SER A 507 -18.87 -22.63 9.72
N HIS A 508 -19.22 -23.67 10.50
CA HIS A 508 -18.77 -23.86 11.88
C HIS A 508 -17.28 -24.26 11.97
N GLU A 509 -16.57 -24.28 10.84
CA GLU A 509 -15.16 -24.65 10.76
C GLU A 509 -14.27 -23.46 11.13
N HIS A 510 -13.11 -23.77 11.76
CA HIS A 510 -12.12 -22.74 12.07
C HIS A 510 -11.68 -21.98 10.78
N PRO A 511 -11.57 -20.65 10.78
CA PRO A 511 -11.26 -19.87 9.55
C PRO A 511 -9.98 -20.33 8.83
N VAL A 512 -8.93 -20.68 9.58
CA VAL A 512 -7.65 -21.15 9.02
C VAL A 512 -7.79 -22.52 8.36
N ASP A 513 -8.58 -23.44 8.95
CA ASP A 513 -8.85 -24.78 8.38
C ASP A 513 -9.60 -24.66 7.05
N ARG A 514 -10.52 -23.72 6.99
CA ARG A 514 -11.26 -23.39 5.77
C ARG A 514 -10.33 -22.86 4.67
N GLN A 515 -9.48 -21.89 5.01
CA GLN A 515 -8.48 -21.34 4.07
C GLN A 515 -7.55 -22.45 3.55
N TYR A 516 -7.10 -23.34 4.45
CA TYR A 516 -6.27 -24.49 4.09
C TYR A 516 -6.96 -25.40 3.08
N ARG A 517 -8.18 -25.82 3.35
CA ARG A 517 -8.95 -26.70 2.47
C ARG A 517 -9.14 -26.08 1.07
N GLN A 518 -9.34 -24.78 1.00
CA GLN A 518 -9.53 -24.06 -0.27
C GLN A 518 -8.25 -23.91 -1.10
N LEU A 519 -7.08 -24.12 -0.51
CA LEU A 519 -5.84 -24.16 -1.27
C LEU A 519 -5.76 -25.38 -2.20
N HIS A 520 -6.54 -26.45 -1.93
CA HIS A 520 -6.45 -27.72 -2.64
C HIS A 520 -4.99 -28.22 -2.74
N CYS A 521 -4.26 -28.05 -1.65
CA CYS A 521 -2.84 -28.31 -1.56
C CYS A 521 -2.52 -28.82 -0.14
N ASN A 522 -2.12 -30.06 -0.01
CA ASN A 522 -1.72 -30.62 1.28
C ASN A 522 -0.31 -30.14 1.63
N LEU A 523 -0.15 -29.67 2.87
CA LEU A 523 1.11 -29.19 3.44
C LEU A 523 1.40 -29.99 4.71
N GLU A 524 2.38 -30.86 4.64
CA GLU A 524 2.78 -31.69 5.76
C GLU A 524 4.12 -31.20 6.32
N PRO A 525 4.18 -30.79 7.61
CA PRO A 525 5.42 -30.34 8.23
C PRO A 525 6.46 -31.45 8.27
N LEU A 526 7.67 -31.16 7.83
CA LEU A 526 8.79 -32.08 7.88
C LEU A 526 9.50 -32.00 9.23
N ASP A 527 9.76 -33.16 9.86
CA ASP A 527 10.50 -33.20 11.11
C ASP A 527 11.92 -32.62 10.93
N LYS A 528 12.29 -31.68 11.78
CA LYS A 528 13.61 -31.03 11.77
C LYS A 528 14.78 -32.00 11.97
N LYS A 529 14.52 -33.15 12.58
CA LYS A 529 15.51 -34.22 12.79
C LYS A 529 15.62 -35.17 11.61
N SER A 530 14.73 -35.12 10.63
CA SER A 530 14.76 -36.00 9.49
C SER A 530 16.00 -35.76 8.62
N SER A 531 16.47 -36.81 7.95
CA SER A 531 17.58 -36.71 6.99
C SER A 531 17.24 -35.77 5.82
N GLU A 532 15.98 -35.71 5.48
CA GLU A 532 15.45 -34.90 4.40
C GLU A 532 15.45 -33.41 4.75
N PHE A 533 15.00 -33.01 5.96
CA PHE A 533 15.13 -31.63 6.46
C PHE A 533 16.59 -31.19 6.46
N GLN A 534 17.49 -32.03 6.97
CA GLN A 534 18.94 -31.75 7.02
C GLN A 534 19.55 -31.63 5.62
N LEU A 535 19.06 -32.41 4.66
CA LEU A 535 19.47 -32.32 3.27
C LEU A 535 19.09 -30.95 2.69
N ILE A 536 17.82 -30.56 2.88
CA ILE A 536 17.29 -29.27 2.39
C ILE A 536 18.02 -28.09 3.05
N GLU A 537 18.28 -28.17 4.36
CA GLU A 537 19.03 -27.14 5.08
C GLU A 537 20.47 -27.00 4.54
N ARG A 538 21.17 -28.12 4.32
CA ARG A 538 22.51 -28.10 3.70
C ARG A 538 22.47 -27.53 2.29
N TYR A 539 21.45 -27.85 1.49
CA TYR A 539 21.27 -27.33 0.13
C TYR A 539 21.05 -25.82 0.17
N LEU A 540 20.20 -25.33 1.08
CA LEU A 540 19.96 -23.91 1.29
C LEU A 540 21.25 -23.14 1.62
N GLN A 541 22.05 -23.68 2.54
CA GLN A 541 23.28 -23.04 3.02
C GLN A 541 24.45 -23.13 2.02
N SER A 542 24.65 -24.31 1.42
CA SER A 542 25.80 -24.53 0.53
C SER A 542 25.72 -23.78 -0.81
N THR A 543 24.51 -23.37 -1.21
CA THR A 543 24.27 -22.66 -2.47
C THR A 543 23.92 -21.18 -2.27
N HIS A 544 24.27 -20.60 -1.13
CA HIS A 544 24.19 -19.16 -0.94
C HIS A 544 25.29 -18.45 -1.73
N GLY A 545 24.93 -17.56 -2.66
CA GLY A 545 25.84 -16.89 -3.56
C GLY A 545 26.67 -15.81 -2.86
N PRO A 546 27.99 -15.75 -3.08
CA PRO A 546 28.87 -14.81 -2.42
C PRO A 546 28.62 -13.33 -2.80
N THR A 547 27.87 -13.07 -3.87
CA THR A 547 27.46 -11.70 -4.26
C THR A 547 26.15 -11.26 -3.57
N HIS A 548 25.54 -12.12 -2.76
CA HIS A 548 24.32 -11.85 -2.00
C HIS A 548 24.65 -11.83 -0.50
N ASN A 549 25.52 -10.93 -0.08
CA ASN A 549 26.09 -10.85 1.25
C ASN A 549 25.36 -9.90 2.20
N ASP A 550 24.26 -9.29 1.74
CA ASP A 550 23.46 -8.37 2.57
C ASP A 550 22.68 -9.09 3.69
N TYR A 551 22.56 -10.41 3.60
CA TYR A 551 21.84 -11.25 4.57
C TYR A 551 22.36 -12.68 4.58
N THR A 552 22.08 -13.38 5.67
CA THR A 552 22.13 -14.84 5.78
C THR A 552 20.71 -15.42 5.92
N MET A 553 20.56 -16.73 5.72
CA MET A 553 19.25 -17.39 5.78
C MET A 553 19.22 -18.44 6.88
N THR A 554 18.18 -18.43 7.72
CA THR A 554 17.89 -19.49 8.70
C THR A 554 16.62 -20.22 8.30
N LEU A 555 16.69 -21.54 8.14
CA LEU A 555 15.55 -22.39 7.86
C LEU A 555 14.68 -22.53 9.10
N LEU A 556 13.43 -22.11 9.04
CA LEU A 556 12.47 -22.18 10.15
C LEU A 556 11.65 -23.46 10.10
N ASN A 557 10.97 -23.68 8.98
CA ASN A 557 10.10 -24.82 8.76
C ASN A 557 10.21 -25.27 7.29
N VAL A 558 9.95 -26.56 7.05
CA VAL A 558 9.80 -27.17 5.72
C VAL A 558 8.47 -27.91 5.70
N PHE A 559 7.72 -27.75 4.64
CA PHE A 559 6.46 -28.45 4.40
C PHE A 559 6.58 -29.25 3.10
N CYS A 560 6.27 -30.56 3.16
CA CYS A 560 6.06 -31.34 1.96
C CYS A 560 4.79 -30.87 1.27
N VAL A 561 4.86 -30.63 -0.02
CA VAL A 561 3.76 -30.07 -0.83
C VAL A 561 3.17 -31.16 -1.70
N GLN A 562 1.87 -31.42 -1.56
CA GLN A 562 1.12 -32.33 -2.40
C GLN A 562 -0.13 -31.63 -2.91
N LYS A 563 -0.19 -31.39 -4.19
CA LYS A 563 -1.33 -30.73 -4.81
C LYS A 563 -2.39 -31.77 -5.18
N GLU A 564 -3.68 -31.49 -4.84
CA GLU A 564 -4.80 -32.41 -5.10
C GLU A 564 -5.07 -32.60 -6.60
N THR A 565 -4.87 -31.52 -7.38
CA THR A 565 -5.06 -31.52 -8.83
C THR A 565 -3.79 -31.01 -9.48
N GLU A 566 -2.88 -31.92 -9.80
CA GLU A 566 -1.74 -31.58 -10.65
C GLU A 566 -2.06 -31.91 -12.10
N ASP A 567 -1.71 -30.98 -13.02
CA ASP A 567 -1.50 -31.34 -14.43
C ASP A 567 -0.50 -32.50 -14.49
N ARG A 568 -0.73 -33.46 -15.34
CA ARG A 568 0.13 -34.65 -15.42
C ARG A 568 1.59 -34.23 -15.64
N PHE A 569 2.42 -34.45 -14.61
CA PHE A 569 3.84 -34.14 -14.66
C PHE A 569 4.54 -34.84 -15.81
N ARG A 570 5.47 -34.18 -16.47
CA ARG A 570 6.24 -34.72 -17.61
C ARG A 570 7.29 -35.74 -17.15
N GLU A 571 6.85 -36.91 -16.68
CA GLU A 571 7.73 -37.98 -16.24
C GLU A 571 8.52 -38.64 -17.38
N ASP A 572 8.09 -38.37 -18.61
CA ASP A 572 8.75 -38.79 -19.84
C ASP A 572 10.07 -38.04 -20.12
N LEU A 573 10.26 -36.84 -19.49
CA LEU A 573 11.47 -36.08 -19.67
C LEU A 573 12.58 -36.48 -18.69
N PRO A 574 13.81 -36.73 -19.21
CA PRO A 574 14.99 -36.96 -18.36
C PRO A 574 15.49 -35.65 -17.73
N ASN A 575 16.62 -35.72 -17.01
CA ASN A 575 17.29 -34.55 -16.42
C ASN A 575 16.37 -33.79 -15.48
N ARG A 576 15.88 -34.47 -14.42
CA ARG A 576 15.08 -33.87 -13.36
C ARG A 576 16.00 -33.29 -12.30
N MET A 577 15.73 -32.06 -11.90
CA MET A 577 16.51 -31.37 -10.87
C MET A 577 15.58 -30.79 -9.81
N LEU A 578 16.06 -30.76 -8.56
CA LEU A 578 15.41 -30.05 -7.47
C LEU A 578 15.95 -28.60 -7.45
N LEU A 579 15.11 -27.65 -7.82
CA LEU A 579 15.52 -26.25 -8.06
C LEU A 579 14.71 -25.25 -7.23
N TRP A 580 15.33 -24.12 -6.94
CA TRP A 580 14.80 -23.03 -6.12
C TRP A 580 13.88 -22.09 -6.92
N HIS A 581 12.77 -21.69 -6.30
CA HIS A 581 11.90 -20.63 -6.78
C HIS A 581 11.49 -19.72 -5.61
N GLY A 582 11.63 -18.41 -5.75
CA GLY A 582 11.25 -17.40 -4.75
C GLY A 582 10.17 -16.47 -5.27
N SER A 583 9.28 -16.03 -4.39
CA SER A 583 8.23 -15.07 -4.72
C SER A 583 7.84 -14.24 -3.48
N ARG A 584 7.14 -13.13 -3.70
CA ARG A 584 6.58 -12.30 -2.62
C ARG A 584 5.54 -13.07 -1.82
N LEU A 585 5.38 -12.73 -0.52
CA LEU A 585 4.38 -13.37 0.35
C LEU A 585 2.96 -13.28 -0.25
N SER A 586 2.61 -12.18 -0.90
CA SER A 586 1.31 -11.96 -1.54
C SER A 586 0.94 -12.95 -2.64
N ASN A 587 1.92 -13.66 -3.22
CA ASN A 587 1.71 -14.53 -4.37
C ASN A 587 1.50 -16.00 -3.98
N TRP A 588 1.85 -16.38 -2.72
CA TRP A 588 1.89 -17.81 -2.34
C TRP A 588 0.53 -18.49 -2.31
N VAL A 589 -0.54 -17.77 -1.97
CA VAL A 589 -1.90 -18.32 -2.06
C VAL A 589 -2.23 -18.71 -3.50
N GLY A 590 -1.91 -17.84 -4.46
CA GLY A 590 -2.08 -18.12 -5.89
C GLY A 590 -1.20 -19.29 -6.37
N ILE A 591 0.07 -19.31 -5.96
CA ILE A 591 1.02 -20.38 -6.33
C ILE A 591 0.58 -21.74 -5.75
N LEU A 592 0.23 -21.80 -4.47
CA LEU A 592 -0.19 -23.06 -3.85
C LEU A 592 -1.50 -23.58 -4.43
N SER A 593 -2.48 -22.70 -4.69
CA SER A 593 -3.79 -23.08 -5.21
C SER A 593 -3.78 -23.45 -6.69
N GLN A 594 -2.94 -22.79 -7.53
CA GLN A 594 -2.96 -22.98 -8.99
C GLN A 594 -1.65 -23.53 -9.59
N GLY A 595 -0.61 -23.70 -8.77
CA GLY A 595 0.73 -24.04 -9.23
C GLY A 595 1.50 -22.84 -9.80
N LEU A 596 2.77 -23.07 -10.15
CA LEU A 596 3.56 -22.10 -10.90
C LEU A 596 3.06 -22.03 -12.35
N ARG A 597 2.92 -20.83 -12.88
CA ARG A 597 2.30 -20.58 -14.19
C ARG A 597 3.20 -19.77 -15.10
N VAL A 598 3.17 -20.10 -16.37
CA VAL A 598 3.74 -19.23 -17.42
C VAL A 598 2.94 -17.96 -17.53
N ALA A 599 3.61 -16.82 -17.66
CA ALA A 599 2.97 -15.51 -17.81
C ALA A 599 1.98 -15.48 -19.00
N PRO A 600 0.87 -14.74 -18.91
CA PRO A 600 -0.14 -14.69 -19.96
C PRO A 600 0.40 -14.13 -21.29
N LYS A 601 -0.31 -14.42 -22.39
CA LYS A 601 0.13 -14.01 -23.74
C LYS A 601 0.29 -12.50 -23.88
N GLU A 602 -0.54 -11.75 -23.18
CA GLU A 602 -0.59 -10.29 -23.17
C GLU A 602 0.55 -9.66 -22.36
N ALA A 603 1.22 -10.40 -21.47
CA ALA A 603 2.32 -9.86 -20.68
C ALA A 603 3.49 -9.43 -21.59
N PRO A 604 4.23 -8.35 -21.28
CA PRO A 604 5.47 -8.00 -21.96
C PRO A 604 6.50 -9.14 -21.87
N ILE A 605 7.34 -9.27 -22.88
CA ILE A 605 8.46 -10.23 -22.86
C ILE A 605 9.68 -9.65 -22.15
N THR A 606 9.86 -8.34 -22.24
CA THR A 606 10.96 -7.63 -21.60
C THR A 606 10.81 -7.69 -20.06
N GLY A 607 11.82 -8.20 -19.40
CA GLY A 607 11.80 -8.55 -17.96
C GLY A 607 12.01 -10.03 -17.72
N TYR A 608 11.83 -10.84 -18.76
CA TYR A 608 12.13 -12.26 -18.77
C TYR A 608 13.32 -12.50 -19.71
N MET A 609 14.54 -12.58 -19.14
CA MET A 609 15.78 -12.65 -19.94
C MET A 609 15.78 -13.76 -21.00
N PHE A 610 15.00 -14.83 -20.78
CA PHE A 610 14.91 -15.97 -21.67
C PHE A 610 13.46 -16.27 -22.09
N GLY A 611 12.64 -15.23 -22.23
CA GLY A 611 11.24 -15.34 -22.63
C GLY A 611 10.30 -15.73 -21.48
N LYS A 612 9.01 -15.87 -21.81
CA LYS A 612 7.95 -16.16 -20.83
C LYS A 612 7.97 -17.63 -20.44
N GLY A 613 8.54 -17.91 -19.30
CA GLY A 613 8.59 -19.24 -18.69
C GLY A 613 8.52 -19.16 -17.17
N ILE A 614 8.62 -20.31 -16.54
CA ILE A 614 8.77 -20.44 -15.10
C ILE A 614 10.28 -20.52 -14.82
N TYR A 615 10.76 -19.64 -13.96
CA TYR A 615 12.19 -19.44 -13.70
C TYR A 615 12.62 -20.11 -12.40
N PHE A 616 13.72 -20.84 -12.45
CA PHE A 616 14.34 -21.50 -11.31
C PHE A 616 15.84 -21.21 -11.24
N ALA A 617 16.42 -21.41 -10.07
CA ALA A 617 17.86 -21.34 -9.85
C ALA A 617 18.36 -22.57 -9.10
N ASP A 618 19.63 -22.88 -9.29
CA ASP A 618 20.38 -23.86 -8.47
C ASP A 618 21.12 -23.20 -7.29
N VAL A 619 21.05 -21.86 -7.20
CA VAL A 619 21.58 -21.02 -6.13
C VAL A 619 20.45 -20.47 -5.29
N SER A 620 20.39 -20.86 -4.01
CA SER A 620 19.30 -20.56 -3.10
C SER A 620 19.06 -19.05 -2.94
N SER A 621 20.12 -18.27 -2.71
CA SER A 621 20.03 -16.83 -2.52
C SER A 621 19.60 -16.07 -3.79
N LYS A 622 19.86 -16.63 -5.00
CA LYS A 622 19.34 -16.05 -6.24
C LYS A 622 17.80 -16.05 -6.25
N SER A 623 17.17 -17.15 -5.88
CA SER A 623 15.72 -17.25 -5.73
C SER A 623 15.21 -16.47 -4.51
N ALA A 624 15.95 -16.48 -3.40
CA ALA A 624 15.58 -15.77 -2.17
C ALA A 624 15.41 -14.24 -2.38
N ASN A 625 16.18 -13.62 -3.27
CA ASN A 625 16.06 -12.21 -3.61
C ASN A 625 14.66 -11.83 -4.16
N TYR A 626 13.92 -12.78 -4.70
CA TYR A 626 12.55 -12.57 -5.17
C TYR A 626 11.48 -12.63 -4.06
N CYS A 627 11.88 -12.93 -2.82
CA CYS A 627 11.00 -12.81 -1.65
C CYS A 627 10.75 -11.35 -1.28
N PHE A 628 11.67 -10.43 -1.63
CA PHE A 628 11.62 -9.00 -1.31
C PHE A 628 11.40 -8.74 0.18
N THR A 629 12.08 -9.50 1.02
CA THR A 629 12.09 -9.31 2.47
C THR A 629 12.82 -8.01 2.84
N THR A 630 12.49 -7.48 4.00
CA THR A 630 13.13 -6.28 4.59
C THR A 630 13.55 -6.60 6.02
N ARG A 631 14.27 -5.69 6.67
CA ARG A 631 14.67 -5.87 8.09
C ARG A 631 13.46 -6.06 9.01
N ASP A 632 12.38 -5.31 8.77
CA ASP A 632 11.15 -5.37 9.57
C ASP A 632 10.27 -6.56 9.20
N LYS A 633 10.29 -6.98 7.93
CA LYS A 633 9.54 -8.12 7.38
C LYS A 633 10.53 -9.15 6.85
N ASN A 634 11.25 -9.79 7.79
CA ASN A 634 12.41 -10.63 7.47
C ASN A 634 12.10 -12.13 7.32
N VAL A 635 10.84 -12.52 7.24
CA VAL A 635 10.43 -13.89 6.95
C VAL A 635 9.94 -13.97 5.51
N GLY A 636 10.52 -14.88 4.74
CA GLY A 636 10.14 -15.15 3.36
C GLY A 636 9.81 -16.63 3.15
N ILE A 637 9.20 -16.92 2.01
CA ILE A 637 8.87 -18.27 1.57
C ILE A 637 9.62 -18.58 0.28
N ILE A 638 10.24 -19.75 0.21
CA ILE A 638 10.97 -20.25 -0.95
C ILE A 638 10.44 -21.66 -1.26
N LEU A 639 10.29 -21.96 -2.53
CA LEU A 639 9.82 -23.25 -3.01
C LEU A 639 10.99 -24.04 -3.60
N LEU A 640 11.08 -25.32 -3.27
CA LEU A 640 11.83 -26.31 -4.02
C LEU A 640 10.88 -27.11 -4.90
N SER A 641 11.16 -27.12 -6.18
CA SER A 641 10.40 -27.90 -7.17
C SER A 641 11.25 -28.94 -7.85
N GLU A 642 10.68 -30.11 -8.07
CA GLU A 642 11.19 -31.03 -9.06
C GLU A 642 10.87 -30.49 -10.45
N VAL A 643 11.91 -30.26 -11.24
CA VAL A 643 11.79 -29.67 -12.59
C VAL A 643 12.29 -30.64 -13.62
N ALA A 644 11.42 -31.09 -14.52
CA ALA A 644 11.75 -31.95 -15.64
C ALA A 644 12.34 -31.12 -16.80
N LEU A 645 13.65 -30.96 -16.81
CA LEU A 645 14.38 -30.12 -17.75
C LEU A 645 14.50 -30.71 -19.16
N GLY A 646 14.60 -32.05 -19.25
CA GLY A 646 14.90 -32.69 -20.51
C GLY A 646 16.22 -32.22 -21.09
N GLU A 647 16.25 -31.98 -22.40
CA GLU A 647 17.40 -31.35 -23.08
C GLU A 647 17.33 -29.85 -22.97
N CYS A 648 18.41 -29.21 -22.48
CA CYS A 648 18.52 -27.78 -22.28
C CYS A 648 19.11 -27.06 -23.50
N ASN A 649 18.52 -25.91 -23.81
CA ASN A 649 19.13 -24.91 -24.68
C ASN A 649 19.98 -23.98 -23.80
N GLU A 650 21.31 -24.15 -23.85
CA GLU A 650 22.24 -23.36 -23.01
C GLU A 650 22.60 -22.05 -23.70
N LEU A 651 22.48 -20.94 -22.97
CA LEU A 651 22.72 -19.57 -23.45
C LEU A 651 23.60 -18.83 -22.44
N LEU A 652 24.62 -18.12 -22.93
CA LEU A 652 25.52 -17.29 -22.13
C LEU A 652 25.04 -15.84 -22.01
N ALA A 653 24.17 -15.41 -22.94
CA ALA A 653 23.60 -14.08 -22.98
C ALA A 653 22.07 -14.13 -23.00
N ALA A 654 21.43 -13.06 -22.55
CA ALA A 654 19.98 -12.91 -22.55
C ALA A 654 19.43 -13.02 -23.98
N ASP A 655 18.37 -13.82 -24.13
CA ASP A 655 17.63 -13.97 -25.40
C ASP A 655 16.12 -14.00 -25.10
N TYR A 656 15.46 -12.88 -25.31
CA TYR A 656 14.02 -12.71 -25.04
C TYR A 656 13.12 -13.61 -25.92
N ASP A 657 13.64 -14.16 -27.02
CA ASP A 657 12.97 -15.09 -27.91
C ASP A 657 13.44 -16.55 -27.72
N ALA A 658 14.09 -16.88 -26.61
CA ALA A 658 14.68 -18.19 -26.34
C ALA A 658 13.63 -19.32 -26.52
N GLN A 659 12.38 -19.12 -26.07
CA GLN A 659 11.29 -20.08 -26.24
C GLN A 659 11.05 -20.45 -27.71
N LYS A 660 11.15 -19.49 -28.64
CA LYS A 660 10.96 -19.73 -30.07
C LYS A 660 12.14 -20.46 -30.73
N LYS A 661 13.29 -20.48 -30.05
CA LYS A 661 14.57 -21.03 -30.54
C LYS A 661 14.93 -22.38 -29.94
N LEU A 662 14.01 -23.03 -29.22
CA LEU A 662 14.27 -24.31 -28.54
C LEU A 662 14.70 -25.44 -29.48
N LYS A 663 14.25 -25.47 -30.73
CA LYS A 663 14.67 -26.43 -31.78
C LYS A 663 14.62 -27.90 -31.31
N GLY A 664 13.53 -28.31 -30.67
CA GLY A 664 13.33 -29.66 -30.15
C GLY A 664 13.85 -29.89 -28.72
N LYS A 665 14.47 -28.89 -28.07
CA LYS A 665 14.82 -28.89 -26.66
C LYS A 665 13.63 -28.52 -25.80
N HIS A 666 13.70 -28.81 -24.49
CA HIS A 666 12.55 -28.73 -23.58
C HIS A 666 12.59 -27.53 -22.63
N CYS A 667 13.77 -26.96 -22.41
CA CYS A 667 13.97 -25.81 -21.53
C CYS A 667 15.11 -24.90 -22.03
N THR A 668 15.25 -23.74 -21.43
CA THR A 668 16.45 -22.88 -21.59
C THR A 668 17.20 -22.86 -20.27
N LYS A 669 18.55 -22.97 -20.36
CA LYS A 669 19.45 -22.73 -19.25
C LYS A 669 20.31 -21.52 -19.56
N GLY A 670 20.09 -20.45 -18.84
CA GLY A 670 21.02 -19.33 -18.79
C GLY A 670 22.22 -19.70 -17.94
N VAL A 671 23.39 -19.81 -18.58
CA VAL A 671 24.63 -20.24 -17.90
C VAL A 671 25.23 -19.08 -17.15
N GLY A 672 25.41 -19.25 -15.84
CA GLY A 672 26.06 -18.30 -14.95
C GLY A 672 27.57 -18.44 -14.92
N ARG A 673 28.26 -17.41 -14.44
CA ARG A 673 29.68 -17.43 -14.19
C ARG A 673 30.07 -18.43 -13.11
N SER A 674 29.22 -18.53 -12.05
CA SER A 674 29.44 -19.42 -10.92
C SER A 674 28.28 -20.40 -10.80
N ILE A 675 28.58 -21.66 -10.53
CA ILE A 675 27.63 -22.76 -10.41
C ILE A 675 27.91 -23.60 -9.16
N PRO A 676 26.94 -24.31 -8.59
CA PRO A 676 27.24 -25.35 -7.61
C PRO A 676 28.18 -26.41 -8.19
N ASP A 677 29.16 -26.89 -7.40
CA ASP A 677 30.11 -27.91 -7.85
C ASP A 677 29.39 -29.16 -8.31
N PRO A 678 29.43 -29.52 -9.59
CA PRO A 678 28.73 -30.70 -10.10
C PRO A 678 29.16 -32.01 -9.45
N GLN A 679 30.40 -32.10 -8.93
CA GLN A 679 30.92 -33.27 -8.24
C GLN A 679 30.32 -33.48 -6.85
N LYS A 680 29.69 -32.45 -6.29
CA LYS A 680 28.99 -32.50 -5.00
C LYS A 680 27.48 -32.70 -5.15
N SER A 681 26.98 -32.72 -6.37
CA SER A 681 25.57 -33.01 -6.64
C SER A 681 25.21 -34.44 -6.12
N ILE A 682 24.02 -34.55 -5.56
CA ILE A 682 23.51 -35.81 -5.05
C ILE A 682 22.19 -36.19 -5.75
N LYS A 683 21.88 -37.46 -5.78
CA LYS A 683 20.59 -37.95 -6.23
C LYS A 683 19.66 -38.04 -5.00
N HIS A 684 18.49 -37.39 -5.09
CA HIS A 684 17.41 -37.52 -4.12
C HIS A 684 16.14 -37.88 -4.86
N GLU A 685 15.59 -39.07 -4.57
CA GLU A 685 14.54 -39.72 -5.38
C GLU A 685 14.94 -39.78 -6.86
N GLU A 686 14.13 -39.21 -7.76
CA GLU A 686 14.40 -39.18 -9.21
C GLU A 686 15.09 -37.87 -9.66
N SER A 687 15.37 -36.97 -8.74
CA SER A 687 15.93 -35.67 -9.03
C SER A 687 17.39 -35.53 -8.62
N VAL A 688 18.13 -34.73 -9.35
CA VAL A 688 19.48 -34.27 -8.97
C VAL A 688 19.34 -33.02 -8.11
N VAL A 689 19.99 -33.02 -6.96
CA VAL A 689 20.12 -31.85 -6.09
C VAL A 689 21.52 -31.25 -6.33
N PRO A 690 21.64 -30.04 -6.94
CA PRO A 690 22.94 -29.42 -7.24
C PRO A 690 23.52 -28.81 -5.97
N MET A 691 24.03 -29.65 -5.09
CA MET A 691 24.66 -29.24 -3.83
C MET A 691 26.14 -28.92 -4.03
N GLY A 692 26.61 -28.06 -3.14
CA GLY A 692 28.04 -27.82 -2.98
C GLY A 692 28.40 -26.36 -3.02
N PRO A 693 29.66 -26.02 -2.69
CA PRO A 693 30.14 -24.67 -2.81
C PRO A 693 30.10 -24.24 -4.28
N LEU A 694 29.94 -22.94 -4.46
CA LEU A 694 29.96 -22.40 -5.81
C LEU A 694 31.38 -22.35 -6.36
N ILE A 695 31.53 -22.81 -7.60
CA ILE A 695 32.78 -22.79 -8.36
C ILE A 695 32.60 -21.94 -9.62
N ASP A 696 33.71 -21.36 -10.12
CA ASP A 696 33.71 -20.68 -11.42
C ASP A 696 33.57 -21.73 -12.53
N THR A 697 32.75 -21.45 -13.53
CA THR A 697 32.57 -22.36 -14.68
C THR A 697 33.79 -22.48 -15.54
N GLY A 698 34.74 -21.53 -15.48
CA GLY A 698 35.92 -21.48 -16.30
C GLY A 698 35.65 -21.26 -17.80
N LEU A 699 34.40 -21.00 -18.17
CA LEU A 699 34.04 -20.71 -19.56
C LEU A 699 34.54 -19.32 -19.94
N ASN A 700 35.41 -19.24 -20.93
CA ASN A 700 35.82 -17.96 -21.50
C ASN A 700 34.75 -17.48 -22.47
N ASN A 701 34.06 -16.40 -22.10
CA ASN A 701 33.15 -15.71 -22.99
C ASN A 701 33.71 -14.33 -23.30
N SER A 702 34.12 -14.10 -24.55
CA SER A 702 34.67 -12.81 -25.03
C SER A 702 33.69 -11.66 -24.84
N ASP A 703 32.38 -11.96 -24.88
CA ASP A 703 31.29 -10.98 -24.75
C ASP A 703 30.82 -10.82 -23.30
N GLY A 704 31.42 -11.53 -22.32
CA GLY A 704 31.03 -11.54 -20.92
C GLY A 704 29.85 -12.42 -20.61
N TYR A 705 29.57 -12.60 -19.32
CA TYR A 705 28.38 -13.29 -18.83
C TYR A 705 27.28 -12.31 -18.50
N THR A 706 26.05 -12.61 -18.92
CA THR A 706 24.89 -11.84 -18.47
C THR A 706 24.48 -12.19 -17.04
N LEU A 707 24.77 -13.44 -16.61
CA LEU A 707 24.36 -13.98 -15.32
C LEU A 707 25.57 -14.32 -14.44
N ASN A 708 25.48 -13.98 -13.15
CA ASN A 708 26.42 -14.48 -12.15
C ASN A 708 26.16 -15.95 -11.83
N TYR A 709 24.91 -16.39 -11.80
CA TYR A 709 24.46 -17.73 -11.43
C TYR A 709 23.47 -18.26 -12.46
N ASN A 710 23.38 -19.57 -12.60
CA ASN A 710 22.47 -20.21 -13.55
C ASN A 710 21.01 -19.78 -13.36
N GLU A 711 20.27 -19.81 -14.47
CA GLU A 711 18.81 -19.77 -14.52
C GLU A 711 18.30 -20.92 -15.36
N TYR A 712 17.25 -21.56 -14.91
CA TYR A 712 16.56 -22.64 -15.62
C TYR A 712 15.14 -22.19 -15.91
N ILE A 713 14.74 -22.22 -17.18
CA ILE A 713 13.45 -21.71 -17.63
C ILE A 713 12.71 -22.82 -18.36
N VAL A 714 11.55 -23.20 -17.83
CA VAL A 714 10.63 -24.14 -18.48
C VAL A 714 9.40 -23.39 -18.99
N TYR A 715 8.82 -23.87 -20.08
CA TYR A 715 7.75 -23.17 -20.81
C TYR A 715 6.42 -23.96 -20.80
N ASP A 716 6.37 -25.09 -20.11
CA ASP A 716 5.20 -25.92 -19.89
C ASP A 716 5.04 -26.13 -18.38
N ASN A 717 3.88 -25.74 -17.82
CA ASN A 717 3.59 -25.89 -16.39
C ASN A 717 3.75 -27.35 -15.92
N ARG A 718 3.50 -28.32 -16.79
CA ARG A 718 3.64 -29.76 -16.49
C ARG A 718 5.08 -30.23 -16.29
N GLN A 719 6.09 -29.40 -16.59
CA GLN A 719 7.49 -29.69 -16.28
C GLN A 719 7.85 -29.39 -14.81
N VAL A 720 6.89 -28.91 -14.01
CA VAL A 720 7.12 -28.49 -12.62
C VAL A 720 6.23 -29.29 -11.68
N ARG A 721 6.83 -29.86 -10.63
CA ARG A 721 6.16 -30.46 -9.47
C ARG A 721 6.67 -29.76 -8.21
N MET A 722 5.78 -29.13 -7.46
CA MET A 722 6.12 -28.51 -6.17
C MET A 722 6.40 -29.62 -5.16
N LYS A 723 7.57 -29.58 -4.49
CA LYS A 723 7.97 -30.65 -3.54
C LYS A 723 8.05 -30.14 -2.11
N TYR A 724 8.73 -29.02 -1.86
CA TYR A 724 8.95 -28.51 -0.51
C TYR A 724 8.76 -27.00 -0.47
N LEU A 725 7.97 -26.55 0.49
CA LEU A 725 7.79 -25.14 0.80
C LEU A 725 8.59 -24.81 2.06
N LEU A 726 9.51 -23.86 1.97
CA LEU A 726 10.41 -23.47 3.04
C LEU A 726 10.01 -22.12 3.61
N GLN A 727 9.83 -22.05 4.92
CA GLN A 727 9.77 -20.79 5.65
C GLN A 727 11.17 -20.43 6.13
N VAL A 728 11.68 -19.28 5.69
CA VAL A 728 13.07 -18.86 5.89
C VAL A 728 13.10 -17.49 6.54
N ARG A 729 13.97 -17.31 7.54
CA ARG A 729 14.28 -16.01 8.13
C ARG A 729 15.52 -15.45 7.48
N PHE A 730 15.45 -14.20 7.04
CA PHE A 730 16.55 -13.42 6.50
C PHE A 730 17.19 -12.63 7.64
N ASN A 731 18.45 -12.90 7.94
CA ASN A 731 19.21 -12.20 8.96
C ASN A 731 20.06 -11.16 8.25
N TYR A 732 19.61 -9.91 8.29
CA TYR A 732 20.34 -8.78 7.72
C TYR A 732 21.40 -8.32 8.70
N ASP A 733 22.62 -8.09 8.19
CA ASP A 733 23.69 -7.52 9.02
C ASP A 733 23.29 -6.15 9.53
N SER A 734 23.58 -5.88 10.79
CA SER A 734 23.45 -4.54 11.36
C SER A 734 24.47 -3.65 10.66
N LEU A 735 24.01 -2.65 9.92
CA LEU A 735 24.90 -1.57 9.47
C LEU A 735 25.34 -0.80 10.71
N TRP A 736 26.66 -0.84 10.97
CA TRP A 736 27.33 0.01 11.95
C TRP A 736 27.26 1.49 11.53
#